data_eb378f0f6e8d5519d0c49530aa6afac1
#
_entry.id   eb378f0f6e8d5519d0c49530aa6afac1
#
_cell.length_a   1.000
_cell.length_b   1.000
_cell.length_c   1.000
_cell.angle_alpha   90.00
_cell.angle_beta   90.00
_cell.angle_gamma   90.00
#
_symmetry.space_group_name_H-M   'P 1'
#
loop_
_entity.id
_entity.type
_entity.pdbx_description
1 polymer ?
#
loop_
_entity_poly.entity_id
_entity_poly.type
_entity_poly.pdbx_seq_one_letter_code
_entity_poly.pdbx_strand_id
1 'polypeptide(L)'
;VKRRSQRALSLATGISTLAGCVALAVTHSAAVQAAGPNLAFPQHQTYKTGVMPSASQATRDAAVEKQYNSWKANYLVHGCASNEYYVSTKGDGDATNNGPVSEGQGYGMNIVPLMAGYDASAQTEFNGLWQLVKDHEDQYGMMQWQLDGKTCNYYSGGTPDGATDGDLDIGYGLILADKQWGGYTSDAKTWLTNFYNHNVAPDGHLKCEDDGPNTDTRPSDHMIDHLRAFAAYDTSHDWNKVITRTEAVDSSLVANYSSSYGLLSDFVVGADGSSPKPAPANYQENQPDNIVGYNSIRVPWHMGTDALLNGGTTSAFELSEAQKWSACAKKVSGSNPANVYPHLNLNCTGYNTSDVAEEAGDSIGPSAMAAGDQSWTDTIWNYLQTNPYGDGYYGETIKTLVMIVMAGDYWTPASATPPPPTNDFSISATPASASVSQGSSATVTVGTAVTSGSAESVALSASGLPTGATASFSPATVNSGASSTLTIATASTTPAGTYPITVTGTASSGSHTATYSLTVTGSGGGTCTPAQLLANPGFESGATSWTQTSTLGYTPITKATSAEPAHSGSWVAWFNGNGSKDTDTAAQAVTIPAGCSATLTYWLHIDTTENTTTAKPDTFKVQILNSSGTVLATVGSFSNLNAGSGYSQQTADLSAYAGQTVTLKFTGAETDTNGGTTNSVIDDTAVTTS
;
A
#
# COMPACT_ATOMS: atom_id res chain seq x y z
N VAL A 1 29.04 -30.45 -22.55
CA VAL A 1 30.04 -30.57 -23.61
C VAL A 1 30.15 -29.23 -24.33
N LYS A 2 31.23 -28.50 -24.04
CA LYS A 2 32.18 -27.73 -24.91
C LYS A 2 31.59 -26.95 -26.11
N ARG A 3 31.97 -25.78 -26.51
CA ARG A 3 33.13 -24.84 -26.32
C ARG A 3 32.85 -23.57 -27.13
N ARG A 4 33.28 -22.42 -26.58
CA ARG A 4 34.13 -21.35 -27.14
C ARG A 4 34.04 -20.95 -28.63
N SER A 5 33.96 -19.64 -28.93
CA SER A 5 35.16 -18.90 -29.41
C SER A 5 34.91 -17.39 -29.55
N GLN A 6 35.97 -16.61 -29.26
CA GLN A 6 36.20 -15.17 -29.38
C GLN A 6 36.53 -14.76 -30.84
N ARG A 7 36.38 -13.46 -31.13
CA ARG A 7 37.34 -12.53 -31.83
C ARG A 7 36.64 -11.17 -32.02
N ALA A 8 37.02 -10.03 -31.59
CA ALA A 8 38.23 -9.19 -31.60
C ALA A 8 38.49 -8.40 -32.91
N LEU A 9 38.63 -7.07 -32.71
CA LEU A 9 39.36 -6.01 -33.46
C LEU A 9 38.73 -5.51 -34.77
N SER A 10 38.58 -4.16 -34.96
CA SER A 10 39.68 -3.20 -35.13
C SER A 10 39.20 -1.74 -35.25
N LEU A 11 40.10 -0.83 -34.88
CA LEU A 11 40.06 0.65 -34.96
C LEU A 11 39.93 1.17 -36.39
N ALA A 12 39.36 2.38 -36.54
CA ALA A 12 39.86 3.42 -37.43
C ALA A 12 39.44 4.84 -36.99
N THR A 13 40.39 5.68 -36.79
CA THR A 13 40.40 7.12 -36.51
C THR A 13 39.96 7.96 -37.71
N GLY A 14 39.26 9.05 -37.47
CA GLY A 14 38.99 10.11 -38.45
C GLY A 14 38.60 11.42 -37.76
N ILE A 15 39.57 12.33 -37.63
CA ILE A 15 39.40 13.72 -37.18
C ILE A 15 38.92 14.56 -38.37
N SER A 16 37.87 15.35 -38.21
CA SER A 16 37.61 16.51 -39.07
C SER A 16 36.92 17.61 -38.24
N THR A 17 37.64 18.70 -38.09
CA THR A 17 37.21 19.99 -37.54
C THR A 17 36.30 20.72 -38.51
N LEU A 18 35.11 21.15 -38.06
CA LEU A 18 34.40 22.26 -38.70
C LEU A 18 33.79 23.16 -37.61
N ALA A 19 34.23 24.42 -37.64
CA ALA A 19 33.62 25.48 -36.84
C ALA A 19 32.28 25.89 -37.46
N GLY A 20 31.24 25.94 -36.64
CA GLY A 20 29.91 26.42 -37.02
C GLY A 20 29.27 27.22 -35.91
N CYS A 21 28.86 28.43 -36.19
CA CYS A 21 28.22 29.40 -35.31
C CYS A 21 27.03 28.83 -34.58
N VAL A 22 27.03 28.93 -33.26
CA VAL A 22 25.86 28.60 -32.42
C VAL A 22 24.98 29.84 -32.30
N ALA A 23 23.83 29.83 -32.97
CA ALA A 23 22.73 30.73 -32.66
C ALA A 23 22.00 30.18 -31.43
N LEU A 24 22.03 30.90 -30.31
CA LEU A 24 21.18 30.59 -29.13
C LEU A 24 19.71 30.79 -29.50
N ALA A 25 19.03 29.71 -29.78
CA ALA A 25 17.56 29.70 -29.72
C ALA A 25 17.15 29.47 -28.27
N VAL A 26 16.64 30.52 -27.61
CA VAL A 26 15.97 30.40 -26.32
C VAL A 26 14.61 29.73 -26.61
N THR A 27 14.55 28.42 -26.51
CA THR A 27 13.28 27.71 -26.50
C THR A 27 12.69 27.84 -25.09
N HIS A 28 11.64 28.60 -24.96
CA HIS A 28 10.77 28.49 -23.78
C HIS A 28 10.18 27.07 -23.80
N SER A 29 10.67 26.21 -22.94
CA SER A 29 9.96 24.97 -22.63
C SER A 29 8.66 25.36 -21.92
N ALA A 30 7.54 25.17 -22.61
CA ALA A 30 6.24 25.18 -21.94
C ALA A 30 6.33 24.15 -20.78
N ALA A 31 5.95 24.56 -19.59
CA ALA A 31 5.76 23.64 -18.47
C ALA A 31 4.78 22.57 -18.96
N VAL A 32 5.21 21.31 -19.00
CA VAL A 32 4.31 20.19 -19.24
C VAL A 32 3.47 20.09 -17.97
N GLN A 33 2.20 20.50 -18.11
CA GLN A 33 1.22 20.34 -17.05
C GLN A 33 1.05 18.83 -16.83
N ALA A 34 1.05 18.38 -15.57
CA ALA A 34 0.74 16.99 -15.25
C ALA A 34 -0.51 16.58 -16.03
N ALA A 35 -0.47 15.43 -16.70
CA ALA A 35 -1.59 14.95 -17.46
C ALA A 35 -2.80 14.84 -16.51
N GLY A 36 -3.89 15.50 -16.83
CA GLY A 36 -5.15 15.37 -16.09
C GLY A 36 -5.66 13.93 -16.19
N PRO A 37 -6.75 13.60 -15.48
CA PRO A 37 -7.34 12.28 -15.55
C PRO A 37 -7.73 11.95 -17.01
N ASN A 38 -7.52 10.69 -17.42
CA ASN A 38 -7.78 10.24 -18.80
C ASN A 38 -9.27 10.32 -19.17
N LEU A 39 -10.12 10.01 -18.21
CA LEU A 39 -11.59 9.99 -18.34
C LEU A 39 -12.19 10.95 -17.30
N ALA A 40 -11.96 12.25 -17.51
CA ALA A 40 -12.43 13.30 -16.61
C ALA A 40 -13.96 13.34 -16.53
N PHE A 41 -14.51 13.43 -15.32
CA PHE A 41 -15.94 13.70 -15.10
C PHE A 41 -16.30 15.09 -15.66
N PRO A 42 -17.46 15.26 -16.31
CA PRO A 42 -18.49 14.25 -16.63
C PRO A 42 -18.17 13.49 -17.93
N GLN A 43 -18.54 12.19 -18.01
CA GLN A 43 -18.20 11.34 -19.16
C GLN A 43 -19.31 11.21 -20.22
N HIS A 44 -20.56 11.39 -19.84
CA HIS A 44 -21.74 11.32 -20.72
C HIS A 44 -21.80 10.05 -21.58
N GLN A 45 -21.78 8.91 -20.92
CA GLN A 45 -21.82 7.61 -21.58
C GLN A 45 -23.13 7.42 -22.38
N THR A 46 -23.00 6.79 -23.52
CA THR A 46 -24.16 6.27 -24.26
C THR A 46 -24.32 4.80 -23.90
N TYR A 47 -25.28 4.48 -23.05
CA TYR A 47 -25.58 3.10 -22.69
C TYR A 47 -26.16 2.29 -23.83
N LYS A 48 -25.94 0.97 -23.78
CA LYS A 48 -26.34 0.04 -24.85
C LYS A 48 -27.86 -0.22 -24.92
N THR A 49 -28.54 0.00 -23.80
CA THR A 49 -30.00 -0.17 -23.69
C THR A 49 -30.57 0.80 -22.64
N GLY A 50 -31.88 0.78 -22.47
CA GLY A 50 -32.57 1.55 -21.45
C GLY A 50 -32.89 2.99 -21.81
N VAL A 51 -33.30 3.76 -20.82
CA VAL A 51 -33.66 5.19 -20.94
C VAL A 51 -32.92 6.00 -19.91
N MET A 52 -32.56 7.22 -20.25
CA MET A 52 -31.97 8.18 -19.31
C MET A 52 -33.09 8.95 -18.58
N PRO A 53 -32.85 9.45 -17.34
CA PRO A 53 -33.75 10.42 -16.73
C PRO A 53 -33.99 11.62 -17.66
N SER A 54 -35.22 12.13 -17.69
CA SER A 54 -35.64 13.23 -18.59
C SER A 54 -34.98 14.58 -18.26
N ALA A 55 -34.36 14.71 -17.08
CA ALA A 55 -33.58 15.90 -16.72
C ALA A 55 -32.46 16.14 -17.74
N SER A 56 -32.13 17.41 -18.01
CA SER A 56 -31.02 17.75 -18.91
C SER A 56 -29.69 17.16 -18.36
N GLN A 57 -28.74 16.86 -19.26
CA GLN A 57 -27.45 16.35 -18.89
C GLN A 57 -26.77 17.24 -17.82
N ALA A 58 -26.70 18.54 -18.07
CA ALA A 58 -26.12 19.49 -17.12
C ALA A 58 -26.83 19.50 -15.74
N THR A 59 -28.11 19.17 -15.69
CA THR A 59 -28.85 19.04 -14.43
C THR A 59 -28.46 17.75 -13.72
N ARG A 60 -28.25 16.66 -14.46
CA ARG A 60 -27.82 15.40 -13.93
C ARG A 60 -26.39 15.48 -13.36
N ASP A 61 -25.47 16.09 -14.15
CA ASP A 61 -24.09 16.32 -13.72
C ASP A 61 -24.02 17.12 -12.40
N ALA A 62 -24.73 18.25 -12.34
CA ALA A 62 -24.77 19.09 -11.14
C ALA A 62 -25.38 18.38 -9.92
N ALA A 63 -26.32 17.45 -10.13
CA ALA A 63 -26.89 16.65 -9.06
C ALA A 63 -25.86 15.62 -8.53
N VAL A 64 -25.09 14.99 -9.40
CA VAL A 64 -23.98 14.08 -9.03
C VAL A 64 -22.89 14.86 -8.28
N GLU A 65 -22.47 16.02 -8.77
CA GLU A 65 -21.49 16.88 -8.10
C GLU A 65 -21.92 17.23 -6.67
N LYS A 66 -23.19 17.62 -6.51
CA LYS A 66 -23.75 17.94 -5.20
C LYS A 66 -23.73 16.73 -4.26
N GLN A 67 -24.17 15.57 -4.76
CA GLN A 67 -24.20 14.34 -3.98
C GLN A 67 -22.79 13.89 -3.60
N TYR A 68 -21.85 13.89 -4.54
CA TYR A 68 -20.45 13.57 -4.30
C TYR A 68 -19.83 14.48 -3.23
N ASN A 69 -20.06 15.79 -3.30
CA ASN A 69 -19.52 16.71 -2.29
C ASN A 69 -20.10 16.42 -0.89
N SER A 70 -21.39 16.05 -0.80
CA SER A 70 -22.03 15.67 0.46
C SER A 70 -21.43 14.37 1.00
N TRP A 71 -21.36 13.32 0.16
CA TRP A 71 -20.79 12.04 0.51
C TRP A 71 -19.33 12.18 0.97
N LYS A 72 -18.51 12.87 0.17
CA LYS A 72 -17.10 13.11 0.48
C LYS A 72 -16.90 13.79 1.82
N ALA A 73 -17.65 14.86 2.08
CA ALA A 73 -17.54 15.63 3.31
C ALA A 73 -17.96 14.85 4.58
N ASN A 74 -18.85 13.87 4.43
CA ASN A 74 -19.37 13.11 5.56
C ASN A 74 -18.66 11.78 5.80
N TYR A 75 -18.21 11.12 4.74
CA TYR A 75 -17.77 9.72 4.82
C TYR A 75 -16.33 9.47 4.37
N LEU A 76 -15.74 10.29 3.49
CA LEU A 76 -14.33 10.13 3.10
C LEU A 76 -13.45 10.85 4.13
N VAL A 77 -12.77 10.09 4.98
CA VAL A 77 -11.99 10.61 6.10
C VAL A 77 -10.54 10.14 6.04
N HIS A 78 -9.65 10.87 6.72
CA HIS A 78 -8.28 10.41 6.89
C HIS A 78 -8.23 9.12 7.69
N GLY A 79 -7.38 8.19 7.26
CA GLY A 79 -7.23 6.87 7.84
C GLY A 79 -6.36 6.82 9.08
N CYS A 80 -5.92 5.62 9.37
CA CYS A 80 -5.15 5.26 10.54
C CYS A 80 -3.74 5.85 10.51
N ALA A 81 -3.17 6.03 9.33
CA ALA A 81 -1.94 6.77 9.09
C ALA A 81 -2.23 8.07 8.32
N SER A 82 -1.28 9.00 8.35
CA SER A 82 -1.46 10.34 7.75
C SER A 82 -1.59 10.34 6.21
N ASN A 83 -1.17 9.25 5.57
CA ASN A 83 -1.24 9.02 4.12
C ASN A 83 -2.38 8.10 3.71
N GLU A 84 -3.26 7.73 4.62
CA GLU A 84 -4.41 6.87 4.38
C GLU A 84 -5.72 7.64 4.33
N TYR A 85 -6.67 7.09 3.59
CA TYR A 85 -8.07 7.48 3.59
C TYR A 85 -8.98 6.26 3.72
N TYR A 86 -10.15 6.43 4.29
CA TYR A 86 -11.18 5.41 4.29
C TYR A 86 -12.60 5.99 4.21
N VAL A 87 -13.53 5.13 3.82
CA VAL A 87 -14.97 5.43 3.88
C VAL A 87 -15.48 5.02 5.24
N SER A 88 -15.92 6.01 6.02
CA SER A 88 -16.42 5.82 7.38
C SER A 88 -17.83 5.25 7.39
N THR A 89 -18.11 4.24 8.22
CA THR A 89 -19.44 3.67 8.47
C THR A 89 -20.33 4.54 9.36
N LYS A 90 -20.01 5.83 9.45
CA LYS A 90 -20.76 6.78 10.28
C LYS A 90 -22.25 6.81 9.92
N GLY A 91 -23.07 6.65 10.92
CA GLY A 91 -24.54 6.75 10.83
C GLY A 91 -25.26 5.42 10.80
N ASP A 92 -24.63 4.31 10.45
CA ASP A 92 -25.30 3.00 10.37
C ASP A 92 -25.41 2.27 11.72
N GLY A 93 -24.87 2.89 12.77
CA GLY A 93 -24.96 2.33 14.12
C GLY A 93 -24.20 1.03 14.33
N ASP A 94 -23.27 0.75 13.45
CA ASP A 94 -22.46 -0.46 13.53
C ASP A 94 -21.45 -0.43 14.69
N ALA A 95 -20.91 -1.59 14.98
CA ALA A 95 -20.01 -1.77 16.09
C ALA A 95 -18.57 -1.27 15.81
N THR A 96 -18.21 -0.93 14.57
CA THR A 96 -16.83 -0.62 14.15
C THR A 96 -16.29 0.73 14.62
N ASN A 97 -17.01 1.46 15.43
CA ASN A 97 -16.66 2.83 15.86
C ASN A 97 -16.48 3.80 14.67
N ASN A 98 -17.31 3.69 13.65
CA ASN A 98 -17.24 4.41 12.37
C ASN A 98 -15.97 4.11 11.56
N GLY A 99 -15.33 2.98 11.78
CA GLY A 99 -14.20 2.49 10.99
C GLY A 99 -14.61 2.02 9.60
N PRO A 100 -13.65 1.66 8.76
CA PRO A 100 -13.95 1.15 7.43
C PRO A 100 -14.43 -0.31 7.48
N VAL A 101 -15.35 -0.63 6.56
CA VAL A 101 -15.59 -2.00 6.09
C VAL A 101 -15.10 -2.11 4.64
N SER A 102 -14.71 -3.31 4.20
CA SER A 102 -14.15 -3.50 2.84
C SER A 102 -15.13 -3.12 1.74
N GLU A 103 -16.44 -3.35 1.94
CA GLU A 103 -17.52 -2.89 1.06
C GLU A 103 -17.46 -1.37 0.86
N GLY A 104 -17.47 -0.60 1.95
CA GLY A 104 -17.41 0.86 1.90
C GLY A 104 -16.11 1.37 1.29
N GLN A 105 -15.00 0.69 1.57
CA GLN A 105 -13.69 1.00 0.99
C GLN A 105 -13.69 0.80 -0.52
N GLY A 106 -14.23 -0.32 -1.00
CA GLY A 106 -14.40 -0.62 -2.41
C GLY A 106 -15.29 0.41 -3.11
N TYR A 107 -16.41 0.76 -2.53
CA TYR A 107 -17.28 1.84 -3.06
C TYR A 107 -16.53 3.17 -3.21
N GLY A 108 -15.75 3.57 -2.18
CA GLY A 108 -14.92 4.77 -2.26
C GLY A 108 -13.89 4.69 -3.38
N MET A 109 -13.26 3.52 -3.55
CA MET A 109 -12.30 3.28 -4.63
C MET A 109 -12.95 3.28 -6.02
N ASN A 110 -14.25 3.08 -6.13
CA ASN A 110 -15.00 3.24 -7.38
C ASN A 110 -15.47 4.69 -7.60
N ILE A 111 -16.01 5.34 -6.58
CA ILE A 111 -16.52 6.72 -6.67
C ILE A 111 -15.41 7.69 -7.05
N VAL A 112 -14.27 7.64 -6.37
CA VAL A 112 -13.20 8.64 -6.51
C VAL A 112 -12.62 8.70 -7.94
N PRO A 113 -12.27 7.58 -8.61
CA PRO A 113 -11.83 7.61 -10.00
C PRO A 113 -12.90 8.10 -10.98
N LEU A 114 -14.18 7.79 -10.73
CA LEU A 114 -15.30 8.24 -11.59
C LEU A 114 -15.50 9.75 -11.49
N MET A 115 -15.16 10.37 -10.37
CA MET A 115 -15.27 11.81 -10.13
C MET A 115 -13.99 12.60 -10.45
N ALA A 116 -12.95 11.92 -10.93
CA ALA A 116 -11.71 12.58 -11.34
C ALA A 116 -11.93 13.60 -12.46
N GLY A 117 -11.29 14.75 -12.35
CA GLY A 117 -11.52 15.88 -13.26
C GLY A 117 -12.44 16.94 -12.66
N TYR A 118 -13.50 16.55 -12.00
CA TYR A 118 -14.25 17.44 -11.10
C TYR A 118 -13.47 17.63 -9.80
N ASP A 119 -13.01 16.56 -9.21
CA ASP A 119 -12.21 16.58 -7.97
C ASP A 119 -10.71 16.55 -8.27
N ALA A 120 -10.03 17.65 -7.98
CA ALA A 120 -8.58 17.75 -8.18
C ALA A 120 -7.75 16.91 -7.20
N SER A 121 -8.33 16.47 -6.08
CA SER A 121 -7.68 15.60 -5.09
C SER A 121 -7.93 14.11 -5.30
N ALA A 122 -8.76 13.73 -6.28
CA ALA A 122 -9.20 12.35 -6.48
C ALA A 122 -8.07 11.31 -6.50
N GLN A 123 -6.98 11.57 -7.24
CA GLN A 123 -5.86 10.63 -7.27
C GLN A 123 -5.15 10.49 -5.91
N THR A 124 -5.00 11.59 -5.17
CA THR A 124 -4.39 11.58 -3.83
C THR A 124 -5.26 10.78 -2.85
N GLU A 125 -6.56 10.97 -2.92
CA GLU A 125 -7.52 10.26 -2.07
C GLU A 125 -7.60 8.78 -2.43
N PHE A 126 -7.61 8.44 -3.72
CA PHE A 126 -7.53 7.06 -4.17
C PHE A 126 -6.25 6.37 -3.68
N ASN A 127 -5.09 7.04 -3.78
CA ASN A 127 -3.84 6.52 -3.25
C ASN A 127 -3.92 6.23 -1.75
N GLY A 128 -4.61 7.09 -1.01
CA GLY A 128 -4.81 6.90 0.43
C GLY A 128 -5.80 5.77 0.75
N LEU A 129 -6.87 5.63 -0.03
CA LEU A 129 -7.79 4.50 0.08
C LEU A 129 -7.06 3.18 -0.19
N TRP A 130 -6.30 3.11 -1.28
CA TRP A 130 -5.49 1.94 -1.62
C TRP A 130 -4.37 1.67 -0.60
N GLN A 131 -3.77 2.71 -0.02
CA GLN A 131 -2.76 2.53 1.02
C GLN A 131 -3.32 1.86 2.27
N LEU A 132 -4.51 2.25 2.72
CA LEU A 132 -5.18 1.60 3.85
C LEU A 132 -5.45 0.12 3.56
N VAL A 133 -5.91 -0.22 2.36
CA VAL A 133 -6.13 -1.63 1.96
C VAL A 133 -4.84 -2.43 2.11
N LYS A 134 -3.72 -1.93 1.56
CA LYS A 134 -2.40 -2.60 1.63
C LYS A 134 -1.87 -2.77 3.06
N ASP A 135 -2.13 -1.80 3.92
CA ASP A 135 -1.64 -1.83 5.30
C ASP A 135 -2.51 -2.74 6.19
N HIS A 136 -3.69 -3.15 5.70
CA HIS A 136 -4.66 -3.99 6.39
C HIS A 136 -5.11 -5.21 5.56
N GLU A 137 -4.19 -5.80 4.80
CA GLU A 137 -4.42 -7.07 4.14
C GLU A 137 -4.52 -8.21 5.18
N ASP A 138 -5.29 -9.23 4.84
CA ASP A 138 -5.36 -10.48 5.56
C ASP A 138 -4.25 -11.46 5.10
N GLN A 139 -4.37 -12.73 5.49
CA GLN A 139 -3.40 -13.77 5.13
C GLN A 139 -3.39 -14.15 3.64
N TYR A 140 -4.43 -13.79 2.88
CA TYR A 140 -4.59 -14.08 1.45
C TYR A 140 -4.32 -12.87 0.57
N GLY A 141 -4.05 -11.71 1.18
CA GLY A 141 -3.82 -10.44 0.51
C GLY A 141 -5.11 -9.80 0.02
N MET A 142 -6.22 -10.06 0.74
CA MET A 142 -7.49 -9.36 0.61
C MET A 142 -7.62 -8.35 1.74
N MET A 143 -8.55 -7.40 1.66
CA MET A 143 -8.75 -6.45 2.75
C MET A 143 -9.47 -7.11 3.93
N GLN A 144 -8.93 -6.95 5.15
CA GLN A 144 -9.66 -7.27 6.37
C GLN A 144 -11.02 -6.58 6.34
N TRP A 145 -12.14 -7.36 6.35
CA TRP A 145 -13.45 -6.82 5.99
C TRP A 145 -13.97 -5.72 6.91
N GLN A 146 -13.47 -5.61 8.16
CA GLN A 146 -13.83 -4.50 9.05
C GLN A 146 -12.70 -4.11 10.00
N LEU A 147 -12.48 -2.80 10.15
CA LEU A 147 -11.51 -2.23 11.07
C LEU A 147 -12.20 -1.32 12.09
N ASP A 148 -11.67 -1.30 13.31
CA ASP A 148 -12.15 -0.38 14.35
C ASP A 148 -11.66 1.05 14.08
N GLY A 149 -12.56 2.00 13.96
CA GLY A 149 -12.26 3.40 13.61
C GLY A 149 -11.44 4.18 14.64
N LYS A 150 -11.18 3.63 15.83
CA LYS A 150 -10.33 4.24 16.85
C LYS A 150 -8.95 3.61 16.93
N THR A 151 -8.87 2.31 16.72
CA THR A 151 -7.64 1.54 16.93
C THR A 151 -7.02 1.06 15.64
N CYS A 152 -7.79 1.07 14.55
CA CYS A 152 -7.40 0.56 13.22
C CYS A 152 -7.04 -0.93 13.19
N ASN A 153 -7.41 -1.65 14.23
CA ASN A 153 -7.24 -3.09 14.28
C ASN A 153 -8.47 -3.78 13.68
N TYR A 154 -8.28 -5.03 13.25
CA TYR A 154 -9.39 -5.88 12.86
C TYR A 154 -10.43 -5.95 13.98
N TYR A 155 -11.70 -5.71 13.65
CA TYR A 155 -12.74 -5.46 14.65
C TYR A 155 -13.32 -6.73 15.26
N SER A 156 -13.65 -7.72 14.44
CA SER A 156 -14.35 -8.93 14.90
C SER A 156 -13.54 -9.82 15.84
N GLY A 157 -12.21 -9.64 15.90
CA GLY A 157 -11.33 -10.57 16.62
C GLY A 157 -11.20 -11.92 15.88
N GLY A 158 -10.27 -12.74 16.29
CA GLY A 158 -9.94 -13.98 15.56
C GLY A 158 -8.91 -13.75 14.46
N THR A 159 -8.88 -14.65 13.47
CA THR A 159 -8.07 -14.46 12.26
C THR A 159 -8.77 -13.47 11.35
N PRO A 160 -8.11 -12.42 10.87
CA PRO A 160 -8.69 -11.53 9.87
C PRO A 160 -9.03 -12.27 8.59
N ASP A 161 -10.16 -11.93 7.99
CA ASP A 161 -10.69 -12.45 6.72
C ASP A 161 -11.17 -11.31 5.82
N GLY A 162 -11.35 -11.59 4.51
CA GLY A 162 -11.93 -10.69 3.52
C GLY A 162 -13.43 -10.91 3.37
N ALA A 163 -14.10 -10.03 2.62
CA ALA A 163 -15.49 -10.18 2.21
C ALA A 163 -15.62 -9.93 0.70
N THR A 164 -16.23 -10.87 0.00
CA THR A 164 -16.21 -10.94 -1.48
C THR A 164 -16.77 -9.69 -2.16
N ASP A 165 -17.79 -9.03 -1.60
CA ASP A 165 -18.32 -7.78 -2.14
C ASP A 165 -17.29 -6.65 -2.13
N GLY A 166 -16.67 -6.39 -0.99
CA GLY A 166 -15.63 -5.38 -0.87
C GLY A 166 -14.42 -5.69 -1.75
N ASP A 167 -14.01 -6.96 -1.83
CA ASP A 167 -12.87 -7.41 -2.63
C ASP A 167 -13.12 -7.24 -4.14
N LEU A 168 -14.36 -7.47 -4.61
CA LEU A 168 -14.77 -7.19 -6.00
C LEU A 168 -14.66 -5.70 -6.33
N ASP A 169 -15.23 -4.85 -5.48
CA ASP A 169 -15.23 -3.41 -5.67
C ASP A 169 -13.81 -2.81 -5.59
N ILE A 170 -12.96 -3.29 -4.69
CA ILE A 170 -11.55 -2.88 -4.60
C ILE A 170 -10.81 -3.26 -5.90
N GLY A 171 -11.00 -4.48 -6.39
CA GLY A 171 -10.43 -4.93 -7.67
C GLY A 171 -10.88 -4.09 -8.85
N TYR A 172 -12.17 -3.77 -8.91
CA TYR A 172 -12.73 -2.90 -9.94
C TYR A 172 -12.18 -1.46 -9.83
N GLY A 173 -12.10 -0.92 -8.62
CA GLY A 173 -11.52 0.39 -8.33
C GLY A 173 -10.05 0.51 -8.75
N LEU A 174 -9.25 -0.54 -8.56
CA LEU A 174 -7.86 -0.58 -9.05
C LEU A 174 -7.79 -0.51 -10.57
N ILE A 175 -8.70 -1.19 -11.28
CA ILE A 175 -8.75 -1.13 -12.74
C ILE A 175 -9.24 0.26 -13.20
N LEU A 176 -10.23 0.85 -12.53
CA LEU A 176 -10.65 2.23 -12.79
C LEU A 176 -9.48 3.20 -12.66
N ALA A 177 -8.72 3.11 -11.57
CA ALA A 177 -7.56 3.95 -11.32
C ALA A 177 -6.46 3.77 -12.36
N ASP A 178 -6.20 2.52 -12.77
CA ASP A 178 -5.20 2.24 -13.81
C ASP A 178 -5.60 2.83 -15.17
N LYS A 179 -6.90 2.80 -15.51
CA LYS A 179 -7.43 3.44 -16.71
C LYS A 179 -7.44 4.97 -16.60
N GLN A 180 -7.64 5.51 -15.42
CA GLN A 180 -7.73 6.94 -15.16
C GLN A 180 -6.38 7.63 -15.12
N TRP A 181 -5.40 7.02 -14.49
CA TRP A 181 -4.10 7.66 -14.20
C TRP A 181 -2.89 6.82 -14.59
N GLY A 182 -3.06 5.49 -14.81
CA GLY A 182 -1.97 4.54 -14.98
C GLY A 182 -1.24 4.25 -13.66
N GLY A 183 -0.31 3.29 -13.72
CA GLY A 183 0.55 2.97 -12.58
C GLY A 183 0.01 1.95 -11.58
N TYR A 184 -1.23 1.50 -11.73
CA TYR A 184 -1.86 0.51 -10.84
C TYR A 184 -1.93 -0.90 -11.45
N THR A 185 -1.38 -1.10 -12.63
CA THR A 185 -1.46 -2.39 -13.35
C THR A 185 -0.93 -3.56 -12.53
N SER A 186 0.19 -3.39 -11.82
CA SER A 186 0.77 -4.44 -10.97
C SER A 186 -0.13 -4.78 -9.80
N ASP A 187 -0.61 -3.76 -9.11
CA ASP A 187 -1.48 -3.90 -7.94
C ASP A 187 -2.80 -4.57 -8.34
N ALA A 188 -3.44 -4.09 -9.41
CA ALA A 188 -4.67 -4.69 -9.93
C ALA A 188 -4.50 -6.18 -10.29
N LYS A 189 -3.42 -6.54 -10.99
CA LYS A 189 -3.17 -7.94 -11.36
C LYS A 189 -2.87 -8.83 -10.16
N THR A 190 -2.14 -8.33 -9.17
CA THR A 190 -1.88 -9.06 -7.92
C THR A 190 -3.19 -9.29 -7.17
N TRP A 191 -4.01 -8.24 -7.02
CA TRP A 191 -5.32 -8.33 -6.38
C TRP A 191 -6.23 -9.33 -7.06
N LEU A 192 -6.38 -9.23 -8.39
CA LEU A 192 -7.22 -10.16 -9.16
C LEU A 192 -6.73 -11.61 -9.09
N THR A 193 -5.43 -11.83 -9.00
CA THR A 193 -4.85 -13.18 -8.80
C THR A 193 -5.22 -13.74 -7.43
N ASN A 194 -5.08 -12.94 -6.37
CA ASN A 194 -5.45 -13.33 -5.02
C ASN A 194 -6.95 -13.60 -4.93
N PHE A 195 -7.76 -12.67 -5.43
CA PHE A 195 -9.22 -12.83 -5.49
C PHE A 195 -9.64 -14.13 -6.23
N TYR A 196 -9.10 -14.38 -7.41
CA TYR A 196 -9.44 -15.59 -8.17
C TYR A 196 -9.07 -16.88 -7.41
N ASN A 197 -7.97 -16.87 -6.68
CA ASN A 197 -7.50 -18.03 -5.92
C ASN A 197 -8.29 -18.29 -4.63
N HIS A 198 -8.85 -17.25 -4.01
CA HIS A 198 -9.43 -17.34 -2.67
C HIS A 198 -10.94 -17.09 -2.62
N ASN A 199 -11.49 -16.20 -3.45
CA ASN A 199 -12.93 -15.89 -3.47
C ASN A 199 -13.73 -16.66 -4.53
N VAL A 200 -13.03 -17.34 -5.48
CA VAL A 200 -13.68 -18.17 -6.51
C VAL A 200 -13.57 -19.65 -6.15
N ALA A 201 -14.71 -20.31 -6.07
CA ALA A 201 -14.76 -21.76 -5.83
C ALA A 201 -14.26 -22.57 -7.05
N PRO A 202 -13.86 -23.85 -6.87
CA PRO A 202 -13.29 -24.67 -7.96
C PRO A 202 -14.19 -24.84 -9.18
N ASP A 203 -15.52 -24.77 -9.03
CA ASP A 203 -16.49 -24.85 -10.14
C ASP A 203 -16.71 -23.50 -10.83
N GLY A 204 -16.26 -22.39 -10.22
CA GLY A 204 -16.30 -21.04 -10.75
C GLY A 204 -17.33 -20.11 -10.10
N HIS A 205 -18.16 -20.55 -9.14
CA HIS A 205 -19.03 -19.61 -8.42
C HIS A 205 -18.22 -18.76 -7.41
N LEU A 206 -18.75 -17.60 -7.06
CA LEU A 206 -18.18 -16.73 -6.03
C LEU A 206 -18.55 -17.25 -4.64
N LYS A 207 -17.60 -17.27 -3.72
CA LYS A 207 -17.84 -17.52 -2.29
C LYS A 207 -18.32 -16.26 -1.60
N CYS A 208 -18.80 -16.36 -0.37
CA CYS A 208 -19.18 -15.17 0.43
C CYS A 208 -17.95 -14.42 0.98
N GLU A 209 -16.87 -15.16 1.24
CA GLU A 209 -15.63 -14.68 1.86
C GLU A 209 -14.43 -15.50 1.35
N ASP A 210 -13.23 -15.00 1.49
CA ASP A 210 -12.03 -15.59 0.88
C ASP A 210 -11.61 -16.93 1.52
N ASP A 211 -11.90 -17.16 2.79
CA ASP A 211 -11.71 -18.44 3.49
C ASP A 211 -13.01 -19.26 3.64
N GLY A 212 -14.12 -18.75 3.11
CA GLY A 212 -15.45 -19.35 3.21
C GLY A 212 -15.61 -20.69 2.51
N PRO A 213 -16.71 -21.39 2.80
CA PRO A 213 -16.97 -22.70 2.20
C PRO A 213 -17.24 -22.59 0.68
N ASN A 214 -16.82 -23.62 -0.06
CA ASN A 214 -17.08 -23.70 -1.51
C ASN A 214 -18.54 -24.08 -1.85
N THR A 215 -19.48 -23.97 -0.92
CA THR A 215 -20.87 -24.39 -1.10
C THR A 215 -21.84 -23.22 -1.10
N ASP A 216 -21.39 -22.06 -0.69
CA ASP A 216 -22.26 -20.92 -0.38
C ASP A 216 -21.89 -19.73 -1.26
N THR A 217 -22.87 -18.88 -1.53
CA THR A 217 -22.66 -17.63 -2.27
C THR A 217 -23.66 -16.58 -1.82
N ARG A 218 -23.36 -15.32 -2.11
CA ARG A 218 -24.20 -14.16 -1.80
C ARG A 218 -24.53 -13.44 -3.11
N PRO A 219 -25.82 -13.44 -3.57
CA PRO A 219 -26.19 -12.84 -4.86
C PRO A 219 -25.90 -11.36 -5.02
N SER A 220 -25.77 -10.59 -3.95
CA SER A 220 -25.32 -9.20 -4.02
C SER A 220 -23.88 -9.05 -4.54
N ASP A 221 -23.06 -10.11 -4.44
CA ASP A 221 -21.68 -10.16 -4.91
C ASP A 221 -21.59 -10.58 -6.39
N HIS A 222 -22.73 -10.95 -7.01
CA HIS A 222 -22.80 -11.31 -8.41
C HIS A 222 -22.73 -10.07 -9.33
N MET A 223 -21.63 -9.31 -9.20
CA MET A 223 -21.38 -8.06 -9.93
C MET A 223 -20.83 -8.39 -11.32
N ILE A 224 -21.73 -8.77 -12.25
CA ILE A 224 -21.34 -9.26 -13.59
C ILE A 224 -20.59 -8.21 -14.40
N ASP A 225 -20.90 -6.93 -14.27
CA ASP A 225 -20.16 -5.84 -14.91
C ASP A 225 -18.69 -5.77 -14.44
N HIS A 226 -18.43 -6.01 -13.16
CA HIS A 226 -17.08 -6.10 -12.59
C HIS A 226 -16.34 -7.33 -13.13
N LEU A 227 -16.98 -8.49 -13.12
CA LEU A 227 -16.40 -9.71 -13.67
C LEU A 227 -16.08 -9.60 -15.18
N ARG A 228 -16.91 -8.89 -15.96
CA ARG A 228 -16.61 -8.61 -17.37
C ARG A 228 -15.42 -7.66 -17.52
N ALA A 229 -15.26 -6.68 -16.64
CA ALA A 229 -14.08 -5.83 -16.61
C ALA A 229 -12.82 -6.64 -16.25
N PHE A 230 -12.91 -7.55 -15.27
CA PHE A 230 -11.82 -8.45 -14.91
C PHE A 230 -11.42 -9.35 -16.09
N ALA A 231 -12.39 -9.92 -16.79
CA ALA A 231 -12.14 -10.74 -17.99
C ALA A 231 -11.43 -9.97 -19.12
N ALA A 232 -11.75 -8.68 -19.27
CA ALA A 232 -11.11 -7.82 -20.26
C ALA A 232 -9.71 -7.36 -19.85
N TYR A 233 -9.45 -7.23 -18.55
CA TYR A 233 -8.21 -6.69 -18.00
C TYR A 233 -7.18 -7.78 -17.72
N ASP A 234 -7.60 -8.89 -17.15
CA ASP A 234 -6.75 -10.02 -16.74
C ASP A 234 -7.06 -11.27 -17.57
N THR A 235 -6.14 -11.61 -18.48
CA THR A 235 -6.24 -12.80 -19.33
C THR A 235 -5.54 -14.02 -18.75
N SER A 236 -5.00 -13.95 -17.54
CA SER A 236 -4.29 -15.05 -16.90
C SER A 236 -5.23 -16.02 -16.18
N HIS A 237 -6.46 -15.60 -15.90
CA HIS A 237 -7.49 -16.39 -15.24
C HIS A 237 -8.75 -16.52 -16.10
N ASP A 238 -9.51 -17.59 -15.89
CA ASP A 238 -10.75 -17.86 -16.66
C ASP A 238 -11.97 -17.16 -16.01
N TRP A 239 -12.01 -15.85 -16.11
CA TRP A 239 -13.14 -15.04 -15.63
C TRP A 239 -14.45 -15.34 -16.35
N ASN A 240 -14.40 -15.82 -17.61
CA ASN A 240 -15.61 -16.23 -18.32
C ASN A 240 -16.27 -17.46 -17.68
N LYS A 241 -15.48 -18.36 -17.09
CA LYS A 241 -16.01 -19.46 -16.27
C LYS A 241 -16.74 -18.94 -15.05
N VAL A 242 -16.19 -17.90 -14.38
CA VAL A 242 -16.82 -17.27 -13.19
C VAL A 242 -18.14 -16.64 -13.58
N ILE A 243 -18.17 -15.81 -14.64
CA ILE A 243 -19.40 -15.18 -15.18
C ILE A 243 -20.45 -16.25 -15.49
N THR A 244 -20.09 -17.25 -16.29
CA THR A 244 -21.04 -18.30 -16.71
C THR A 244 -21.59 -19.09 -15.52
N ARG A 245 -20.76 -19.35 -14.51
CA ARG A 245 -21.22 -20.09 -13.33
C ARG A 245 -22.11 -19.24 -12.43
N THR A 246 -21.77 -17.98 -12.24
CA THR A 246 -22.59 -17.01 -11.49
C THR A 246 -23.97 -16.84 -12.13
N GLU A 247 -24.03 -16.61 -13.45
CA GLU A 247 -25.30 -16.52 -14.19
C GLU A 247 -26.12 -17.82 -14.11
N ALA A 248 -25.45 -18.99 -14.09
CA ALA A 248 -26.14 -20.28 -13.96
C ALA A 248 -26.74 -20.49 -12.56
N VAL A 249 -26.07 -20.04 -11.50
CA VAL A 249 -26.58 -20.06 -10.12
C VAL A 249 -27.82 -19.19 -10.05
N ASP A 250 -27.74 -17.94 -10.48
CA ASP A 250 -28.85 -16.99 -10.44
C ASP A 250 -30.05 -17.44 -11.29
N SER A 251 -29.77 -17.93 -12.49
CA SER A 251 -30.82 -18.47 -13.37
C SER A 251 -31.57 -19.64 -12.74
N SER A 252 -30.84 -20.52 -12.04
CA SER A 252 -31.45 -21.65 -11.31
C SER A 252 -32.31 -21.15 -10.14
N LEU A 253 -31.82 -20.17 -9.39
CA LEU A 253 -32.57 -19.58 -8.27
C LEU A 253 -33.84 -18.90 -8.76
N VAL A 254 -33.73 -18.05 -9.77
CA VAL A 254 -34.88 -17.39 -10.36
C VAL A 254 -35.91 -18.37 -10.88
N ALA A 255 -35.47 -19.38 -11.66
CA ALA A 255 -36.39 -20.36 -12.23
C ALA A 255 -37.18 -21.15 -11.17
N ASN A 256 -36.54 -21.46 -10.04
CA ASN A 256 -37.15 -22.30 -9.02
C ASN A 256 -37.93 -21.50 -7.93
N TYR A 257 -37.52 -20.26 -7.63
CA TYR A 257 -38.04 -19.56 -6.45
C TYR A 257 -38.71 -18.21 -6.77
N SER A 258 -38.38 -17.56 -7.91
CA SER A 258 -38.86 -16.19 -8.20
C SER A 258 -39.07 -15.90 -9.70
N SER A 259 -39.46 -16.92 -10.49
CA SER A 259 -39.49 -16.85 -11.95
C SER A 259 -40.26 -15.67 -12.54
N SER A 260 -41.30 -15.17 -11.85
CA SER A 260 -42.09 -14.02 -12.28
C SER A 260 -41.49 -12.66 -11.87
N TYR A 261 -40.53 -12.65 -10.96
CA TYR A 261 -40.09 -11.40 -10.32
C TYR A 261 -38.58 -11.21 -10.31
N GLY A 262 -37.77 -12.22 -10.62
CA GLY A 262 -36.31 -12.15 -10.69
C GLY A 262 -35.60 -11.90 -9.37
N LEU A 263 -36.31 -12.01 -8.24
CA LEU A 263 -35.74 -11.70 -6.93
C LEU A 263 -34.79 -12.81 -6.45
N LEU A 264 -33.69 -12.43 -5.82
CA LEU A 264 -32.70 -13.31 -5.21
C LEU A 264 -32.64 -13.11 -3.71
N SER A 265 -32.38 -14.17 -2.96
CA SER A 265 -32.22 -14.12 -1.47
C SER A 265 -30.88 -13.53 -1.09
N ASP A 266 -30.73 -13.11 0.16
CA ASP A 266 -29.47 -12.59 0.67
C ASP A 266 -28.34 -13.62 0.58
N PHE A 267 -28.60 -14.84 1.01
CA PHE A 267 -27.61 -15.92 0.96
C PHE A 267 -28.17 -17.16 0.25
N VAL A 268 -27.27 -17.94 -0.30
CA VAL A 268 -27.53 -19.16 -1.10
C VAL A 268 -26.63 -20.28 -0.65
N VAL A 269 -27.19 -21.48 -0.48
CA VAL A 269 -26.44 -22.71 -0.18
C VAL A 269 -26.54 -23.70 -1.34
N GLY A 270 -25.54 -24.58 -1.45
CA GLY A 270 -25.47 -25.57 -2.53
C GLY A 270 -25.12 -24.95 -3.89
N ALA A 271 -24.41 -23.84 -3.87
CA ALA A 271 -23.93 -23.14 -5.08
C ALA A 271 -22.97 -23.99 -5.91
N ASP A 272 -22.24 -24.93 -5.31
CA ASP A 272 -21.34 -25.89 -5.96
C ASP A 272 -22.09 -27.02 -6.70
N GLY A 273 -23.39 -27.15 -6.49
CA GLY A 273 -24.24 -28.17 -7.08
C GLY A 273 -25.07 -27.70 -8.27
N SER A 274 -25.98 -28.58 -8.73
CA SER A 274 -26.93 -28.27 -9.80
C SER A 274 -28.24 -27.65 -9.28
N SER A 275 -28.42 -27.53 -7.99
CA SER A 275 -29.68 -27.12 -7.35
C SER A 275 -29.41 -26.13 -6.19
N PRO A 276 -28.83 -24.94 -6.51
CA PRO A 276 -28.68 -23.90 -5.51
C PRO A 276 -30.06 -23.49 -4.98
N LYS A 277 -30.11 -23.10 -3.70
CA LYS A 277 -31.35 -22.70 -3.05
C LYS A 277 -31.09 -21.56 -2.07
N PRO A 278 -32.13 -20.74 -1.77
CA PRO A 278 -32.06 -19.77 -0.69
C PRO A 278 -31.58 -20.43 0.60
N ALA A 279 -30.66 -19.78 1.31
CA ALA A 279 -30.18 -20.26 2.59
C ALA A 279 -31.32 -20.29 3.62
N PRO A 280 -31.25 -21.08 4.70
CA PRO A 280 -32.21 -20.97 5.78
C PRO A 280 -32.19 -19.57 6.41
N ALA A 281 -33.32 -19.14 7.01
CA ALA A 281 -33.30 -17.92 7.81
C ALA A 281 -32.31 -18.04 8.98
N ASN A 282 -31.62 -16.96 9.30
CA ASN A 282 -30.53 -16.89 10.30
C ASN A 282 -29.34 -17.84 9.97
N TYR A 283 -29.01 -17.96 8.71
CA TYR A 283 -27.93 -18.82 8.24
C TYR A 283 -26.57 -18.18 8.49
N GLN A 284 -26.34 -17.02 7.90
CA GLN A 284 -25.08 -16.26 8.01
C GLN A 284 -25.25 -15.04 8.92
N GLU A 285 -26.38 -14.35 8.78
CA GLU A 285 -26.75 -13.21 9.58
C GLU A 285 -27.92 -13.56 10.51
N ASN A 286 -28.11 -12.80 11.57
CA ASN A 286 -29.25 -12.99 12.47
C ASN A 286 -30.53 -12.34 11.90
N GLN A 287 -30.83 -12.64 10.62
CA GLN A 287 -31.87 -12.06 9.77
C GLN A 287 -32.53 -13.14 8.89
N PRO A 288 -33.60 -12.82 8.15
CA PRO A 288 -34.24 -13.78 7.24
C PRO A 288 -33.47 -13.95 5.93
N ASP A 289 -32.27 -14.56 5.97
CA ASP A 289 -31.32 -14.76 4.85
C ASP A 289 -31.91 -15.49 3.61
N ASN A 290 -33.13 -16.03 3.71
CA ASN A 290 -33.81 -16.78 2.65
C ASN A 290 -34.72 -15.92 1.75
N ILE A 291 -34.75 -14.63 1.95
CA ILE A 291 -35.53 -13.65 1.16
C ILE A 291 -34.62 -12.51 0.70
N VAL A 292 -35.17 -11.52 -0.02
CA VAL A 292 -34.48 -10.25 -0.24
C VAL A 292 -34.29 -9.57 1.11
N GLY A 293 -33.10 -9.13 1.40
CA GLY A 293 -32.71 -8.37 2.58
C GLY A 293 -31.66 -7.31 2.27
N TYR A 294 -30.98 -6.82 3.28
CA TYR A 294 -30.02 -5.72 3.13
C TYR A 294 -28.84 -6.02 2.20
N ASN A 295 -28.49 -7.29 1.96
CA ASN A 295 -27.49 -7.67 0.97
C ASN A 295 -28.08 -7.60 -0.45
N SER A 296 -29.14 -8.35 -0.72
CA SER A 296 -29.67 -8.52 -2.07
C SER A 296 -30.46 -7.32 -2.60
N ILE A 297 -30.74 -6.27 -1.81
CA ILE A 297 -31.22 -5.00 -2.35
C ILE A 297 -30.24 -4.36 -3.33
N ARG A 298 -28.95 -4.72 -3.31
CA ARG A 298 -27.93 -4.26 -4.25
C ARG A 298 -28.05 -4.92 -5.64
N VAL A 299 -28.64 -6.10 -5.71
CA VAL A 299 -28.78 -6.88 -6.96
C VAL A 299 -29.40 -6.08 -8.12
N PRO A 300 -30.51 -5.34 -7.96
CA PRO A 300 -31.10 -4.57 -9.06
C PRO A 300 -30.20 -3.45 -9.56
N TRP A 301 -29.35 -2.88 -8.72
CA TRP A 301 -28.34 -1.91 -9.13
C TRP A 301 -27.29 -2.58 -10.04
N HIS A 302 -26.69 -3.69 -9.60
CA HIS A 302 -25.64 -4.40 -10.36
C HIS A 302 -26.17 -4.95 -11.70
N MET A 303 -27.31 -5.68 -11.67
CA MET A 303 -27.94 -6.21 -12.89
C MET A 303 -28.34 -5.10 -13.88
N GLY A 304 -28.91 -4.00 -13.34
CA GLY A 304 -29.27 -2.85 -14.16
C GLY A 304 -28.06 -2.19 -14.78
N THR A 305 -26.98 -2.03 -14.05
CA THR A 305 -25.72 -1.43 -14.52
C THR A 305 -25.08 -2.30 -15.62
N ASP A 306 -24.99 -3.61 -15.42
CA ASP A 306 -24.46 -4.52 -16.45
C ASP A 306 -25.30 -4.46 -17.73
N ALA A 307 -26.62 -4.49 -17.60
CA ALA A 307 -27.54 -4.39 -18.74
C ALA A 307 -27.38 -3.07 -19.52
N LEU A 308 -27.21 -1.94 -18.81
CA LEU A 308 -26.98 -0.63 -19.43
C LEU A 308 -25.65 -0.58 -20.19
N LEU A 309 -24.57 -1.06 -19.57
CA LEU A 309 -23.21 -1.02 -20.11
C LEU A 309 -23.01 -1.97 -21.29
N ASN A 310 -23.51 -3.21 -21.20
CA ASN A 310 -23.19 -4.28 -22.12
C ASN A 310 -24.34 -4.61 -23.09
N GLY A 311 -25.59 -4.56 -22.64
CA GLY A 311 -26.80 -4.68 -23.43
C GLY A 311 -26.91 -5.91 -24.34
N GLY A 312 -27.89 -5.94 -25.21
CA GLY A 312 -28.05 -6.93 -26.26
C GLY A 312 -28.10 -8.36 -25.77
N THR A 313 -27.38 -9.27 -26.46
CA THR A 313 -27.27 -10.69 -26.05
C THR A 313 -26.24 -10.92 -24.96
N THR A 314 -25.34 -9.97 -24.71
CA THR A 314 -24.27 -10.10 -23.73
C THR A 314 -24.81 -10.07 -22.29
N SER A 315 -25.78 -9.23 -22.01
CA SER A 315 -26.44 -9.07 -20.71
C SER A 315 -27.94 -9.41 -20.79
N ALA A 316 -28.30 -10.44 -21.54
CA ALA A 316 -29.71 -10.78 -21.75
C ALA A 316 -30.39 -11.29 -20.48
N PHE A 317 -29.66 -12.00 -19.64
CA PHE A 317 -30.15 -12.48 -18.34
C PHE A 317 -30.34 -11.31 -17.39
N GLU A 318 -29.30 -10.49 -17.19
CA GLU A 318 -29.32 -9.33 -16.28
C GLU A 318 -30.41 -8.34 -16.68
N LEU A 319 -30.57 -8.07 -17.99
CA LEU A 319 -31.63 -7.21 -18.50
C LEU A 319 -33.03 -7.75 -18.16
N SER A 320 -33.25 -9.08 -18.39
CA SER A 320 -34.51 -9.71 -18.07
C SER A 320 -34.85 -9.61 -16.57
N GLU A 321 -33.87 -9.89 -15.73
CA GLU A 321 -34.09 -9.93 -14.28
C GLU A 321 -34.19 -8.50 -13.70
N ALA A 322 -33.38 -7.57 -14.18
CA ALA A 322 -33.50 -6.13 -13.84
C ALA A 322 -34.92 -5.57 -14.14
N GLN A 323 -35.49 -5.95 -15.31
CA GLN A 323 -36.84 -5.56 -15.69
C GLN A 323 -37.90 -6.09 -14.70
N LYS A 324 -37.77 -7.38 -14.32
CA LYS A 324 -38.70 -8.02 -13.36
C LYS A 324 -38.56 -7.40 -11.96
N TRP A 325 -37.31 -7.19 -11.51
CA TRP A 325 -37.06 -6.58 -10.22
C TRP A 325 -37.62 -5.15 -10.14
N SER A 326 -37.37 -4.32 -11.16
CA SER A 326 -37.91 -2.97 -11.26
C SER A 326 -39.44 -2.97 -11.23
N ALA A 327 -40.08 -3.89 -11.95
CA ALA A 327 -41.53 -4.04 -11.94
C ALA A 327 -42.08 -4.45 -10.57
N CYS A 328 -41.38 -5.34 -9.86
CA CYS A 328 -41.74 -5.72 -8.49
C CYS A 328 -41.63 -4.53 -7.53
N ALA A 329 -40.50 -3.83 -7.51
CA ALA A 329 -40.30 -2.65 -6.66
C ALA A 329 -41.35 -1.56 -6.89
N LYS A 330 -41.65 -1.25 -8.15
CA LYS A 330 -42.72 -0.31 -8.54
C LYS A 330 -44.09 -0.72 -8.01
N LYS A 331 -44.38 -2.03 -8.08
CA LYS A 331 -45.68 -2.59 -7.61
C LYS A 331 -45.80 -2.51 -6.09
N VAL A 332 -44.78 -2.99 -5.34
CA VAL A 332 -44.89 -3.06 -3.87
C VAL A 332 -44.86 -1.70 -3.20
N SER A 333 -44.13 -0.75 -3.81
CA SER A 333 -44.02 0.63 -3.31
C SER A 333 -45.18 1.53 -3.73
N GLY A 334 -46.09 1.06 -4.60
CA GLY A 334 -47.13 1.89 -5.19
C GLY A 334 -46.55 3.02 -6.08
N SER A 335 -45.43 2.79 -6.73
CA SER A 335 -44.67 3.75 -7.53
C SER A 335 -44.06 4.93 -6.73
N ASN A 336 -43.80 4.75 -5.45
CA ASN A 336 -43.08 5.71 -4.64
C ASN A 336 -41.77 5.06 -4.13
N PRO A 337 -40.58 5.50 -4.60
CA PRO A 337 -39.29 4.91 -4.19
C PRO A 337 -39.09 4.86 -2.66
N ALA A 338 -39.57 5.86 -1.93
CA ALA A 338 -39.50 5.91 -0.47
C ALA A 338 -40.24 4.78 0.24
N ASN A 339 -41.05 4.00 -0.46
CA ASN A 339 -41.83 2.90 0.09
C ASN A 339 -41.33 1.54 -0.42
N VAL A 340 -40.15 1.44 -1.02
CA VAL A 340 -39.54 0.16 -1.35
C VAL A 340 -39.05 -0.47 -0.05
N TYR A 341 -39.44 -1.72 0.18
CA TYR A 341 -39.05 -2.44 1.40
C TYR A 341 -37.67 -3.07 1.24
N PRO A 342 -36.78 -2.99 2.23
CA PRO A 342 -35.52 -3.72 2.22
C PRO A 342 -35.73 -5.23 2.29
N HIS A 343 -36.84 -5.68 2.93
CA HIS A 343 -37.17 -7.10 3.04
C HIS A 343 -38.39 -7.47 2.18
N LEU A 344 -38.15 -8.27 1.14
CA LEU A 344 -39.17 -8.76 0.22
C LEU A 344 -39.15 -10.30 0.15
N ASN A 345 -40.32 -10.90 0.22
CA ASN A 345 -40.46 -12.30 -0.12
C ASN A 345 -40.18 -12.49 -1.63
N LEU A 346 -39.62 -13.63 -2.01
CA LEU A 346 -39.26 -13.94 -3.41
C LEU A 346 -40.48 -13.99 -4.38
N ASN A 347 -41.70 -13.96 -3.86
CA ASN A 347 -42.97 -13.80 -4.60
C ASN A 347 -43.42 -12.34 -4.78
N CYS A 348 -42.54 -11.37 -4.52
CA CYS A 348 -42.82 -9.93 -4.64
C CYS A 348 -43.93 -9.46 -3.71
N THR A 349 -43.85 -9.81 -2.44
CA THR A 349 -44.67 -9.27 -1.36
C THR A 349 -43.80 -8.78 -0.22
N GLY A 350 -44.18 -7.70 0.45
CA GLY A 350 -43.45 -7.21 1.61
C GLY A 350 -43.36 -8.26 2.71
N TYR A 351 -42.20 -8.46 3.29
CA TYR A 351 -41.98 -9.29 4.48
C TYR A 351 -42.25 -8.47 5.74
N ASN A 352 -41.61 -7.33 5.87
CA ASN A 352 -41.85 -6.35 6.91
C ASN A 352 -42.22 -4.99 6.29
N THR A 353 -43.49 -4.69 6.22
CA THR A 353 -44.01 -3.47 5.55
C THR A 353 -43.94 -2.20 6.42
N SER A 354 -43.45 -2.32 7.65
CA SER A 354 -43.16 -1.17 8.51
C SER A 354 -41.69 -0.73 8.43
N ASP A 355 -40.87 -1.54 7.77
CA ASP A 355 -39.45 -1.28 7.55
C ASP A 355 -39.30 -0.72 6.14
N VAL A 356 -38.81 0.49 6.04
CA VAL A 356 -38.47 1.17 4.78
C VAL A 356 -37.08 1.75 4.91
N ALA A 357 -36.22 1.41 3.98
CA ALA A 357 -34.86 1.88 3.94
C ALA A 357 -34.58 2.51 2.58
N GLU A 358 -33.82 3.55 2.57
CA GLU A 358 -33.60 4.40 1.37
C GLU A 358 -32.81 3.67 0.31
N GLU A 359 -31.74 2.97 0.70
CA GLU A 359 -30.92 2.18 -0.18
C GLU A 359 -31.72 1.17 -1.01
N ALA A 360 -32.83 0.65 -0.47
CA ALA A 360 -33.73 -0.24 -1.20
C ALA A 360 -34.46 0.48 -2.34
N GLY A 361 -34.77 1.76 -2.18
CA GLY A 361 -35.37 2.60 -3.22
C GLY A 361 -34.34 3.10 -4.24
N ASP A 362 -33.16 3.45 -3.76
CA ASP A 362 -32.07 4.01 -4.55
C ASP A 362 -31.53 2.99 -5.55
N SER A 363 -31.26 1.77 -5.09
CA SER A 363 -30.67 0.69 -5.89
C SER A 363 -31.50 0.26 -7.12
N ILE A 364 -32.77 0.60 -7.15
CA ILE A 364 -33.66 0.30 -8.30
C ILE A 364 -33.37 1.15 -9.54
N GLY A 365 -32.70 2.30 -9.38
CA GLY A 365 -32.48 3.27 -10.45
C GLY A 365 -31.97 2.68 -11.76
N PRO A 366 -30.82 2.00 -11.79
CA PRO A 366 -30.27 1.37 -13.01
C PRO A 366 -31.20 0.32 -13.62
N SER A 367 -31.89 -0.47 -12.81
CA SER A 367 -32.90 -1.45 -13.29
C SER A 367 -34.12 -0.78 -13.90
N ALA A 368 -34.57 0.35 -13.38
CA ALA A 368 -35.67 1.12 -13.97
C ALA A 368 -35.28 1.72 -15.33
N MET A 369 -34.02 2.20 -15.44
CA MET A 369 -33.46 2.65 -16.72
C MET A 369 -33.41 1.52 -17.74
N ALA A 370 -32.83 0.36 -17.35
CA ALA A 370 -32.70 -0.83 -18.20
C ALA A 370 -34.07 -1.37 -18.64
N ALA A 371 -35.09 -1.27 -17.79
CA ALA A 371 -36.47 -1.63 -18.11
C ALA A 371 -37.14 -0.71 -19.15
N GLY A 372 -36.57 0.44 -19.46
CA GLY A 372 -37.13 1.41 -20.35
C GLY A 372 -38.39 2.13 -19.80
N ASP A 373 -38.61 2.06 -18.50
CA ASP A 373 -39.75 2.72 -17.83
C ASP A 373 -39.43 4.17 -17.51
N GLN A 374 -39.62 5.06 -18.48
CA GLN A 374 -39.29 6.48 -18.38
C GLN A 374 -39.91 7.13 -17.13
N SER A 375 -41.20 6.88 -16.89
CA SER A 375 -41.92 7.50 -15.78
C SER A 375 -41.33 7.03 -14.40
N TRP A 376 -40.98 5.78 -14.29
CA TRP A 376 -40.41 5.22 -13.07
C TRP A 376 -38.98 5.70 -12.89
N THR A 377 -38.18 5.71 -13.95
CA THR A 377 -36.82 6.29 -13.98
C THR A 377 -36.82 7.75 -13.52
N ASP A 378 -37.71 8.58 -14.04
CA ASP A 378 -37.83 9.99 -13.65
C ASP A 378 -38.26 10.13 -12.17
N THR A 379 -39.17 9.27 -11.71
CA THR A 379 -39.61 9.27 -10.31
C THR A 379 -38.48 8.95 -9.35
N ILE A 380 -37.69 7.92 -9.64
CA ILE A 380 -36.51 7.54 -8.85
C ILE A 380 -35.48 8.67 -8.92
N TRP A 381 -35.15 9.18 -10.11
CA TRP A 381 -34.19 10.27 -10.25
C TRP A 381 -34.55 11.50 -9.40
N ASN A 382 -35.82 11.88 -9.40
CA ASN A 382 -36.30 13.02 -8.61
C ASN A 382 -36.24 12.72 -7.12
N TYR A 383 -36.50 11.47 -6.70
CA TYR A 383 -36.39 11.04 -5.33
C TYR A 383 -34.94 11.15 -4.84
N LEU A 384 -33.96 10.61 -5.59
CA LEU A 384 -32.54 10.68 -5.28
C LEU A 384 -32.04 12.12 -5.08
N GLN A 385 -32.51 13.08 -5.89
CA GLN A 385 -32.11 14.48 -5.77
C GLN A 385 -32.73 15.22 -4.59
N THR A 386 -33.94 14.83 -4.17
CA THR A 386 -34.76 15.60 -3.24
C THR A 386 -34.83 14.99 -1.85
N ASN A 387 -34.40 13.74 -1.70
CA ASN A 387 -34.40 13.08 -0.42
C ASN A 387 -33.25 13.61 0.44
N PRO A 388 -33.50 14.44 1.45
CA PRO A 388 -32.45 14.93 2.33
C PRO A 388 -32.16 13.80 3.36
N TYR A 389 -30.99 13.34 3.43
CA TYR A 389 -30.57 12.10 3.90
C TYR A 389 -30.11 12.05 5.31
N GLY A 390 -30.12 11.02 5.92
CA GLY A 390 -29.79 10.74 7.30
C GLY A 390 -29.53 9.27 7.66
N ASP A 391 -29.54 8.37 6.69
CA ASP A 391 -29.49 6.94 6.99
C ASP A 391 -28.08 6.35 7.10
N GLY A 392 -27.05 7.13 7.01
CA GLY A 392 -25.73 6.62 7.22
C GLY A 392 -24.93 6.39 5.93
N TYR A 393 -23.78 5.75 6.08
CA TYR A 393 -22.83 5.61 4.99
C TYR A 393 -23.35 4.71 3.88
N TYR A 394 -24.08 3.65 4.24
CA TYR A 394 -24.52 2.61 3.29
C TYR A 394 -25.45 3.21 2.22
N GLY A 395 -26.56 3.81 2.67
CA GLY A 395 -27.52 4.48 1.77
C GLY A 395 -26.88 5.59 0.96
N GLU A 396 -26.16 6.53 1.59
CA GLU A 396 -25.54 7.67 0.90
C GLU A 396 -24.46 7.25 -0.11
N THR A 397 -23.75 6.15 0.15
CA THR A 397 -22.72 5.65 -0.75
C THR A 397 -23.33 4.94 -1.96
N ILE A 398 -24.33 4.07 -1.76
CA ILE A 398 -25.10 3.43 -2.84
C ILE A 398 -25.76 4.51 -3.70
N LYS A 399 -26.42 5.50 -3.10
CA LYS A 399 -27.04 6.63 -3.77
C LYS A 399 -26.02 7.36 -4.68
N THR A 400 -24.81 7.60 -4.20
CA THR A 400 -23.79 8.28 -4.99
C THR A 400 -23.44 7.48 -6.25
N LEU A 401 -23.17 6.17 -6.12
CA LEU A 401 -22.86 5.29 -7.24
C LEU A 401 -24.05 5.15 -8.22
N VAL A 402 -25.25 4.96 -7.70
CA VAL A 402 -26.47 4.90 -8.51
C VAL A 402 -26.71 6.21 -9.28
N MET A 403 -26.50 7.38 -8.65
CA MET A 403 -26.64 8.67 -9.33
C MET A 403 -25.60 8.85 -10.45
N ILE A 404 -24.37 8.38 -10.27
CA ILE A 404 -23.35 8.40 -11.32
C ILE A 404 -23.83 7.55 -12.52
N VAL A 405 -24.38 6.35 -12.28
CA VAL A 405 -24.97 5.51 -13.33
C VAL A 405 -26.13 6.23 -14.00
N MET A 406 -27.09 6.73 -13.22
CA MET A 406 -28.30 7.37 -13.75
C MET A 406 -28.02 8.70 -14.48
N ALA A 407 -26.94 9.39 -14.15
CA ALA A 407 -26.52 10.58 -14.87
C ALA A 407 -25.89 10.28 -16.25
N GLY A 408 -25.40 9.06 -16.46
CA GLY A 408 -24.65 8.68 -17.65
C GLY A 408 -23.15 8.90 -17.50
N ASP A 409 -22.64 8.97 -16.27
CA ASP A 409 -21.24 9.26 -15.99
C ASP A 409 -20.46 8.02 -15.53
N TYR A 410 -21.13 6.87 -15.42
CA TYR A 410 -20.50 5.61 -15.08
C TYR A 410 -19.94 4.95 -16.35
N TRP A 411 -18.61 4.98 -16.49
CA TRP A 411 -17.91 4.33 -17.60
C TRP A 411 -17.35 2.96 -17.19
N THR A 412 -17.28 2.02 -18.12
CA THR A 412 -16.69 0.71 -17.85
C THR A 412 -15.20 0.69 -18.19
N PRO A 413 -14.33 0.21 -17.28
CA PRO A 413 -12.91 0.07 -17.59
C PRO A 413 -12.61 -1.01 -18.63
N ALA A 414 -13.56 -1.90 -18.94
CA ALA A 414 -13.42 -2.95 -19.94
C ALA A 414 -13.11 -2.40 -21.34
N SER A 415 -13.64 -1.22 -21.71
CA SER A 415 -13.42 -0.57 -23.00
C SER A 415 -12.49 0.63 -22.95
N ALA A 416 -12.12 1.10 -21.76
CA ALA A 416 -11.27 2.27 -21.62
C ALA A 416 -9.80 1.95 -21.97
N THR A 417 -9.17 2.84 -22.74
CA THR A 417 -7.73 2.74 -23.01
C THR A 417 -6.95 3.25 -21.79
N PRO A 418 -5.97 2.52 -21.26
CA PRO A 418 -5.12 3.06 -20.20
C PRO A 418 -4.43 4.34 -20.67
N PRO A 419 -4.22 5.32 -19.78
CA PRO A 419 -3.41 6.48 -20.12
C PRO A 419 -2.00 6.04 -20.51
N PRO A 420 -1.25 6.80 -21.30
CA PRO A 420 0.17 6.56 -21.49
C PRO A 420 0.84 6.47 -20.12
N PRO A 421 1.82 5.57 -19.93
CA PRO A 421 2.51 5.46 -18.66
C PRO A 421 3.05 6.83 -18.25
N THR A 422 2.63 7.31 -17.08
CA THR A 422 3.16 8.55 -16.50
C THR A 422 4.64 8.35 -16.24
N ASN A 423 5.46 9.32 -16.64
CA ASN A 423 6.87 9.28 -16.29
C ASN A 423 7.00 9.38 -14.78
N ASP A 424 7.97 8.66 -14.24
CA ASP A 424 8.35 8.77 -12.84
C ASP A 424 9.81 8.36 -12.66
N PHE A 425 10.42 8.80 -11.55
CA PHE A 425 11.82 8.52 -11.25
C PHE A 425 12.05 8.35 -9.75
N SER A 426 13.16 7.76 -9.40
CA SER A 426 13.68 7.73 -8.04
C SER A 426 15.00 8.49 -7.94
N ILE A 427 15.34 8.91 -6.71
CA ILE A 427 16.60 9.62 -6.43
C ILE A 427 17.34 8.93 -5.28
N SER A 428 18.67 8.90 -5.35
CA SER A 428 19.52 8.30 -4.33
C SER A 428 20.79 9.12 -4.14
N ALA A 429 21.40 9.04 -2.96
CA ALA A 429 22.68 9.67 -2.64
C ALA A 429 23.69 8.60 -2.16
N THR A 430 24.84 8.51 -2.83
CA THR A 430 25.85 7.49 -2.54
C THR A 430 27.26 8.10 -2.49
N PRO A 431 28.02 7.94 -1.39
CA PRO A 431 27.61 7.31 -0.12
C PRO A 431 26.51 8.10 0.60
N ALA A 432 25.76 7.44 1.50
CA ALA A 432 24.67 8.08 2.25
C ALA A 432 25.14 9.09 3.31
N SER A 433 26.45 9.12 3.61
CA SER A 433 27.05 10.06 4.55
C SER A 433 28.52 10.30 4.25
N ALA A 434 29.04 11.44 4.71
CA ALA A 434 30.48 11.71 4.83
C ALA A 434 30.79 12.65 5.97
N SER A 435 32.05 12.61 6.41
CA SER A 435 32.64 13.56 7.36
C SER A 435 33.63 14.46 6.66
N VAL A 436 33.58 15.76 6.96
CA VAL A 436 34.53 16.76 6.46
C VAL A 436 34.97 17.69 7.57
N SER A 437 36.23 18.13 7.53
CA SER A 437 36.67 19.22 8.42
C SER A 437 36.08 20.57 7.98
N GLN A 438 35.89 21.49 8.92
CA GLN A 438 35.55 22.88 8.61
C GLN A 438 36.49 23.45 7.51
N GLY A 439 35.91 24.12 6.53
CA GLY A 439 36.65 24.65 5.37
C GLY A 439 36.94 23.64 4.27
N SER A 440 36.50 22.38 4.42
CA SER A 440 36.67 21.33 3.42
C SER A 440 35.34 21.04 2.70
N SER A 441 35.41 20.19 1.64
CA SER A 441 34.25 19.84 0.83
C SER A 441 34.02 18.34 0.83
N ALA A 442 32.74 17.93 0.85
CA ALA A 442 32.29 16.57 0.58
C ALA A 442 31.74 16.47 -0.83
N THR A 443 31.92 15.32 -1.46
CA THR A 443 31.28 14.98 -2.73
C THR A 443 30.44 13.72 -2.58
N VAL A 444 29.27 13.70 -3.20
CA VAL A 444 28.35 12.57 -3.21
C VAL A 444 27.78 12.41 -4.61
N THR A 445 27.65 11.18 -5.07
CA THR A 445 26.95 10.87 -6.31
C THR A 445 25.46 10.84 -6.06
N VAL A 446 24.72 11.71 -6.73
CA VAL A 446 23.25 11.71 -6.75
C VAL A 446 22.83 10.96 -8.00
N GLY A 447 22.31 9.75 -7.80
CA GLY A 447 21.79 8.90 -8.86
C GLY A 447 20.30 9.11 -9.04
N THR A 448 19.82 9.04 -10.28
CA THR A 448 18.39 8.96 -10.59
C THR A 448 18.13 7.69 -11.38
N ALA A 449 16.92 7.11 -11.25
CA ALA A 449 16.50 5.96 -12.06
C ALA A 449 15.05 6.16 -12.54
N VAL A 450 14.75 5.75 -13.77
CA VAL A 450 13.37 5.71 -14.26
C VAL A 450 12.63 4.61 -13.53
N THR A 451 11.53 4.95 -12.89
CA THR A 451 10.65 3.99 -12.20
C THR A 451 9.40 3.68 -13.03
N SER A 452 8.97 4.63 -13.89
CA SER A 452 7.86 4.45 -14.83
C SER A 452 8.05 5.33 -16.06
N GLY A 453 7.47 4.93 -17.18
CA GLY A 453 7.42 5.71 -18.42
C GLY A 453 8.78 5.93 -19.10
N SER A 454 9.01 7.14 -19.59
CA SER A 454 10.22 7.56 -20.29
C SER A 454 11.11 8.42 -19.40
N ALA A 455 12.41 8.44 -19.71
CA ALA A 455 13.34 9.32 -19.02
C ALA A 455 12.92 10.80 -19.17
N GLU A 456 12.99 11.54 -18.06
CA GLU A 456 12.62 12.96 -18.01
C GLU A 456 13.74 13.80 -17.39
N SER A 457 13.68 15.11 -17.62
CA SER A 457 14.67 16.06 -17.12
C SER A 457 14.41 16.36 -15.64
N VAL A 458 15.35 15.99 -14.76
CA VAL A 458 15.29 16.14 -13.31
C VAL A 458 16.20 17.27 -12.87
N ALA A 459 15.65 18.36 -12.35
CA ALA A 459 16.38 19.44 -11.72
C ALA A 459 16.72 19.07 -10.27
N LEU A 460 17.98 19.27 -9.86
CA LEU A 460 18.49 18.87 -8.56
C LEU A 460 18.68 20.08 -7.64
N SER A 461 18.31 19.94 -6.39
CA SER A 461 18.50 20.94 -5.32
C SER A 461 18.84 20.27 -3.99
N ALA A 462 19.40 21.04 -3.06
CA ALA A 462 19.69 20.56 -1.70
C ALA A 462 19.23 21.59 -0.65
N SER A 463 18.73 21.10 0.47
CA SER A 463 18.29 21.89 1.63
C SER A 463 18.81 21.27 2.93
N GLY A 464 18.69 22.00 4.06
CA GLY A 464 19.20 21.54 5.35
C GLY A 464 20.69 21.77 5.57
N LEU A 465 21.33 22.60 4.73
CA LEU A 465 22.75 22.95 4.86
C LEU A 465 23.00 23.75 6.15
N PRO A 466 24.11 23.46 6.88
CA PRO A 466 24.50 24.29 8.02
C PRO A 466 24.93 25.70 7.56
N THR A 467 24.85 26.67 8.47
CA THR A 467 25.30 28.05 8.21
C THR A 467 26.74 28.06 7.72
N GLY A 468 26.99 28.77 6.61
CA GLY A 468 28.31 28.87 5.99
C GLY A 468 28.67 27.70 5.07
N ALA A 469 27.77 26.72 4.86
CA ALA A 469 27.96 25.71 3.83
C ALA A 469 27.18 26.06 2.56
N THR A 470 27.71 25.61 1.41
CA THR A 470 27.08 25.74 0.09
C THR A 470 27.02 24.40 -0.62
N ALA A 471 25.97 24.19 -1.42
CA ALA A 471 25.81 23.00 -2.24
C ALA A 471 25.81 23.37 -3.73
N SER A 472 26.42 22.53 -4.55
CA SER A 472 26.40 22.66 -6.01
C SER A 472 26.31 21.31 -6.68
N PHE A 473 25.56 21.23 -7.78
CA PHE A 473 25.38 20.00 -8.56
C PHE A 473 26.08 20.15 -9.93
N SER A 474 26.75 19.11 -10.36
CA SER A 474 27.38 19.07 -11.68
C SER A 474 27.09 17.73 -12.36
N PRO A 475 26.20 17.74 -13.38
CA PRO A 475 25.30 18.82 -13.82
C PRO A 475 24.16 19.13 -12.84
N ALA A 476 23.59 20.34 -12.88
CA ALA A 476 22.44 20.71 -12.03
C ALA A 476 21.11 20.09 -12.49
N THR A 477 21.06 19.59 -13.71
CA THR A 477 19.91 18.88 -14.28
C THR A 477 20.41 17.64 -15.00
N VAL A 478 19.76 16.51 -14.78
CA VAL A 478 20.06 15.22 -15.41
C VAL A 478 18.81 14.61 -16.02
N ASN A 479 18.94 13.76 -17.03
CA ASN A 479 17.83 12.89 -17.39
C ASN A 479 17.76 11.73 -16.39
N SER A 480 16.55 11.34 -15.98
CA SER A 480 16.36 10.20 -15.09
C SER A 480 16.99 8.93 -15.68
N GLY A 481 17.71 8.19 -14.85
CA GLY A 481 18.66 7.15 -15.25
C GLY A 481 20.12 7.59 -15.32
N ALA A 482 20.39 8.89 -15.23
CA ALA A 482 21.73 9.44 -15.13
C ALA A 482 22.08 9.90 -13.71
N SER A 483 23.29 10.36 -13.48
CA SER A 483 23.75 10.84 -12.18
C SER A 483 24.40 12.22 -12.25
N SER A 484 24.42 12.91 -11.12
CA SER A 484 25.12 14.18 -10.89
C SER A 484 26.05 14.07 -9.70
N THR A 485 27.07 14.89 -9.65
CA THR A 485 27.92 15.05 -8.47
C THR A 485 27.43 16.24 -7.66
N LEU A 486 26.96 16.01 -6.44
CA LEU A 486 26.72 17.04 -5.45
C LEU A 486 28.01 17.31 -4.70
N THR A 487 28.47 18.56 -4.70
CA THR A 487 29.58 19.05 -3.87
C THR A 487 29.02 19.96 -2.78
N ILE A 488 29.28 19.62 -1.52
CA ILE A 488 28.95 20.46 -0.36
C ILE A 488 30.25 21.02 0.17
N ALA A 489 30.43 22.32 0.07
CA ALA A 489 31.60 23.04 0.58
C ALA A 489 31.25 23.69 1.93
N THR A 490 32.09 23.51 2.94
CA THR A 490 31.97 24.13 4.27
C THR A 490 32.93 25.29 4.41
N ALA A 491 32.54 26.33 5.13
CA ALA A 491 33.43 27.39 5.55
C ALA A 491 34.20 26.98 6.82
N SER A 492 35.32 27.65 7.10
CA SER A 492 36.06 27.47 8.37
C SER A 492 35.23 27.85 9.61
N THR A 493 34.12 28.57 9.41
CA THR A 493 33.18 28.99 10.45
C THR A 493 31.92 28.12 10.49
N THR A 494 31.77 27.12 9.59
CA THR A 494 30.62 26.21 9.61
C THR A 494 30.62 25.45 10.95
N PRO A 495 29.54 25.48 11.75
CA PRO A 495 29.55 24.80 13.03
C PRO A 495 29.81 23.30 12.91
N ALA A 496 30.59 22.74 13.83
CA ALA A 496 30.76 21.30 13.91
C ALA A 496 29.43 20.64 14.34
N GLY A 497 29.10 19.50 13.72
CA GLY A 497 27.85 18.79 13.99
C GLY A 497 27.47 17.88 12.82
N THR A 498 26.43 17.08 13.00
CA THR A 498 25.87 16.23 11.93
C THR A 498 24.57 16.85 11.41
N TYR A 499 24.47 16.99 10.11
CA TYR A 499 23.41 17.70 9.42
C TYR A 499 22.72 16.77 8.40
N PRO A 500 21.40 16.53 8.56
CA PRO A 500 20.64 15.82 7.53
C PRO A 500 20.38 16.77 6.35
N ILE A 501 21.00 16.47 5.22
CA ILE A 501 20.83 17.23 3.98
C ILE A 501 19.77 16.51 3.14
N THR A 502 18.70 17.23 2.79
CA THR A 502 17.68 16.72 1.87
C THR A 502 18.09 17.08 0.43
N VAL A 503 18.34 16.08 -0.37
CA VAL A 503 18.56 16.21 -1.83
C VAL A 503 17.23 15.99 -2.52
N THR A 504 16.76 16.97 -3.29
CA THR A 504 15.48 16.93 -4.01
C THR A 504 15.74 16.90 -5.50
N GLY A 505 15.15 15.94 -6.20
CA GLY A 505 15.01 15.94 -7.65
C GLY A 505 13.58 16.38 -8.01
N THR A 506 13.44 17.30 -8.95
CA THR A 506 12.15 17.80 -9.45
C THR A 506 12.07 17.64 -10.95
N ALA A 507 11.01 16.98 -11.41
CA ALA A 507 10.72 16.77 -12.83
C ALA A 507 9.24 17.09 -13.14
N SER A 508 8.82 16.87 -14.37
CA SER A 508 7.41 17.06 -14.76
C SER A 508 6.45 16.09 -14.07
N SER A 509 6.92 14.89 -13.71
CA SER A 509 6.16 13.87 -12.99
C SER A 509 5.98 14.19 -11.49
N GLY A 510 6.83 15.04 -10.91
CA GLY A 510 6.78 15.37 -9.49
C GLY A 510 8.16 15.59 -8.89
N SER A 511 8.24 15.47 -7.55
CA SER A 511 9.49 15.65 -6.80
C SER A 511 9.74 14.47 -5.89
N HIS A 512 10.98 13.96 -5.91
CA HIS A 512 11.46 12.90 -5.02
C HIS A 512 12.64 13.37 -4.20
N THR A 513 12.86 12.78 -3.02
CA THR A 513 13.93 13.19 -2.11
C THR A 513 14.80 12.02 -1.69
N ALA A 514 16.07 12.33 -1.39
CA ALA A 514 17.00 11.42 -0.73
C ALA A 514 17.69 12.16 0.42
N THR A 515 17.92 11.47 1.51
CA THR A 515 18.62 12.06 2.68
C THR A 515 20.11 11.71 2.61
N TYR A 516 20.96 12.71 2.85
CA TYR A 516 22.39 12.59 2.95
C TYR A 516 22.87 13.17 4.28
N SER A 517 23.67 12.44 5.06
CA SER A 517 24.17 12.89 6.34
C SER A 517 25.58 13.49 6.23
N LEU A 518 25.69 14.82 6.39
CA LEU A 518 26.96 15.53 6.43
C LEU A 518 27.41 15.72 7.87
N THR A 519 28.56 15.17 8.24
CA THR A 519 29.22 15.49 9.51
C THR A 519 30.34 16.50 9.28
N VAL A 520 30.23 17.67 9.89
CA VAL A 520 31.27 18.70 9.90
C VAL A 520 32.05 18.55 11.19
N THR A 521 33.33 18.25 11.08
CA THR A 521 34.25 18.19 12.24
C THR A 521 34.95 19.53 12.42
N GLY A 522 35.18 19.94 13.67
CA GLY A 522 35.89 21.20 13.96
C GLY A 522 37.31 21.20 13.41
N SER A 523 37.78 22.32 12.89
CA SER A 523 39.18 22.54 12.57
C SER A 523 39.98 22.75 13.88
N GLY A 524 40.09 21.67 14.66
CA GLY A 524 40.95 21.67 15.84
C GLY A 524 42.40 21.67 15.38
N GLY A 525 43.08 22.78 15.51
CA GLY A 525 44.57 22.88 15.34
C GLY A 525 45.31 22.19 16.49
N GLY A 526 44.84 21.02 16.93
CA GLY A 526 45.55 20.15 17.86
C GLY A 526 46.26 19.05 17.08
N THR A 527 47.53 18.86 17.30
CA THR A 527 48.23 17.66 16.85
C THR A 527 47.60 16.46 17.55
N CYS A 528 46.95 15.57 16.76
CA CYS A 528 46.43 14.34 17.31
C CYS A 528 47.58 13.48 17.83
N THR A 529 47.54 13.06 19.06
CA THR A 529 48.49 12.08 19.61
C THR A 529 47.86 10.70 19.43
N PRO A 530 48.48 9.77 18.69
CA PRO A 530 47.98 8.41 18.59
C PRO A 530 47.83 7.75 19.94
N ALA A 531 46.67 7.25 20.24
CA ALA A 531 46.37 6.62 21.52
C ALA A 531 45.32 5.52 21.38
N GLN A 532 45.39 4.50 22.20
CA GLN A 532 44.30 3.58 22.47
C GLN A 532 43.42 4.19 23.58
N LEU A 533 42.16 4.36 23.31
CA LEU A 533 41.21 5.10 24.18
C LEU A 533 40.40 4.18 25.11
N LEU A 534 40.24 2.90 24.77
CA LEU A 534 39.53 1.96 25.63
C LEU A 534 40.45 1.51 26.79
N ALA A 535 39.89 1.46 27.98
CA ALA A 535 40.52 0.83 29.13
C ALA A 535 40.19 -0.66 29.12
N ASN A 536 41.18 -1.50 29.48
CA ASN A 536 41.04 -2.96 29.47
C ASN A 536 40.48 -3.53 28.14
N PRO A 537 41.13 -3.26 27.01
CA PRO A 537 40.59 -3.55 25.69
C PRO A 537 40.52 -5.03 25.33
N GLY A 538 41.35 -5.88 25.89
CA GLY A 538 41.34 -7.34 25.74
C GLY A 538 40.66 -8.07 26.91
N PHE A 539 39.93 -7.35 27.77
CA PHE A 539 39.17 -7.90 28.91
C PHE A 539 39.99 -8.57 29.98
N GLU A 540 41.31 -8.59 29.91
CA GLU A 540 42.24 -9.38 30.79
C GLU A 540 42.15 -9.03 32.27
N SER A 541 41.53 -7.92 32.63
CA SER A 541 41.22 -7.54 34.01
C SER A 541 39.74 -7.78 34.38
N GLY A 542 39.09 -8.74 33.71
CA GLY A 542 37.66 -9.00 33.85
C GLY A 542 36.85 -7.81 33.39
N ALA A 543 35.72 -7.53 34.03
CA ALA A 543 34.84 -6.41 33.64
C ALA A 543 35.34 -5.03 34.08
N THR A 544 36.60 -4.88 34.52
CA THR A 544 37.15 -3.59 34.92
C THR A 544 37.05 -2.58 33.79
N SER A 545 36.46 -1.41 34.06
CA SER A 545 36.15 -0.32 33.10
C SER A 545 35.04 -0.62 32.09
N TRP A 546 34.43 -1.78 32.12
CA TRP A 546 33.26 -2.15 31.32
C TRP A 546 32.03 -2.28 32.19
N THR A 547 30.90 -1.76 31.70
CA THR A 547 29.58 -2.03 32.26
C THR A 547 28.96 -3.17 31.49
N GLN A 548 28.51 -4.23 32.16
CA GLN A 548 27.90 -5.39 31.52
C GLN A 548 26.54 -5.71 32.13
N THR A 549 25.64 -6.23 31.34
CA THR A 549 24.30 -6.70 31.75
C THR A 549 23.91 -7.96 31.01
N SER A 550 23.08 -8.79 31.64
CA SER A 550 22.38 -9.92 31.02
C SER A 550 20.96 -9.98 31.57
N THR A 551 19.98 -10.28 30.75
CA THR A 551 18.60 -10.48 31.21
C THR A 551 18.41 -11.78 31.98
N LEU A 552 19.29 -12.76 31.78
CA LEU A 552 19.34 -14.02 32.55
C LEU A 552 20.33 -13.99 33.71
N GLY A 553 21.04 -12.86 33.91
CA GLY A 553 21.97 -12.68 35.02
C GLY A 553 23.37 -13.28 34.81
N TYR A 554 23.75 -13.56 33.58
CA TYR A 554 25.10 -13.98 33.23
C TYR A 554 26.09 -12.81 33.27
N THR A 555 27.37 -13.14 33.19
CA THR A 555 28.47 -12.17 33.13
C THR A 555 29.17 -12.29 31.77
N PRO A 556 28.78 -11.48 30.78
CA PRO A 556 29.34 -11.57 29.43
C PRO A 556 30.85 -11.50 29.38
N ILE A 557 31.50 -10.65 30.19
CA ILE A 557 32.97 -10.62 30.28
C ILE A 557 33.42 -11.70 31.25
N THR A 558 34.06 -12.75 30.72
CA THR A 558 34.37 -13.97 31.41
C THR A 558 35.71 -14.56 30.96
N LYS A 559 36.21 -15.58 31.67
CA LYS A 559 37.36 -16.33 31.19
C LYS A 559 36.98 -17.17 29.98
N ALA A 560 37.88 -17.18 29.01
CA ALA A 560 37.79 -18.04 27.85
C ALA A 560 37.76 -19.53 28.26
N THR A 561 37.13 -20.35 27.47
CA THR A 561 37.01 -21.80 27.65
C THR A 561 37.61 -22.54 26.45
N SER A 562 37.69 -23.88 26.56
CA SER A 562 38.11 -24.68 25.39
C SER A 562 37.06 -24.67 24.25
N ALA A 563 35.80 -24.38 24.57
CA ALA A 563 34.73 -24.25 23.57
C ALA A 563 34.76 -22.87 22.92
N GLU A 564 35.00 -21.82 23.72
CA GLU A 564 35.14 -20.45 23.28
C GLU A 564 36.51 -19.89 23.67
N PRO A 565 37.55 -20.19 22.89
CA PRO A 565 38.92 -19.75 23.21
C PRO A 565 39.06 -18.23 22.95
N ALA A 566 39.89 -17.57 23.73
CA ALA A 566 40.25 -16.16 23.48
C ALA A 566 41.02 -16.03 22.17
N HIS A 567 40.87 -14.88 21.49
CA HIS A 567 41.76 -14.52 20.38
C HIS A 567 43.19 -14.26 20.91
N SER A 568 43.28 -13.56 22.03
CA SER A 568 44.55 -13.46 22.79
C SER A 568 44.28 -13.50 24.29
N GLY A 569 45.30 -13.76 25.09
CA GLY A 569 45.16 -13.75 26.56
C GLY A 569 44.31 -14.88 27.12
N SER A 570 43.42 -14.56 28.07
CA SER A 570 42.63 -15.54 28.83
C SER A 570 41.19 -15.12 29.08
N TRP A 571 40.79 -13.94 28.66
CA TRP A 571 39.46 -13.39 28.87
C TRP A 571 38.82 -12.97 27.54
N VAL A 572 37.51 -13.01 27.50
CA VAL A 572 36.69 -12.63 26.35
C VAL A 572 35.44 -11.89 26.81
N ALA A 573 34.73 -11.21 25.89
CA ALA A 573 33.33 -10.87 26.09
C ALA A 573 32.48 -11.80 25.24
N TRP A 574 31.71 -12.66 25.90
CA TRP A 574 30.89 -13.72 25.33
C TRP A 574 29.41 -13.39 25.54
N PHE A 575 28.66 -13.26 24.45
CA PHE A 575 27.27 -12.88 24.43
C PHE A 575 26.43 -14.04 23.88
N ASN A 576 25.23 -14.21 24.40
CA ASN A 576 24.27 -15.25 24.00
C ASN A 576 24.76 -16.69 24.28
N GLY A 577 24.31 -17.67 23.49
CA GLY A 577 24.73 -19.06 23.58
C GLY A 577 23.98 -19.87 24.64
N ASN A 578 22.90 -19.36 25.17
CA ASN A 578 22.14 -19.97 26.26
C ASN A 578 20.98 -20.86 25.79
N GLY A 579 20.60 -20.82 24.52
CA GLY A 579 19.42 -21.52 23.97
C GLY A 579 18.11 -21.04 24.59
N SER A 580 18.10 -19.81 25.10
CA SER A 580 16.98 -19.19 25.76
C SER A 580 16.97 -17.70 25.48
N LYS A 581 15.80 -17.10 25.42
CA LYS A 581 15.66 -15.67 25.18
C LYS A 581 16.47 -14.86 26.19
N ASP A 582 17.50 -14.18 25.71
CA ASP A 582 18.42 -13.37 26.50
C ASP A 582 18.86 -12.11 25.75
N THR A 583 19.35 -11.13 26.50
CA THR A 583 20.05 -9.97 25.97
C THR A 583 21.22 -9.63 26.86
N ASP A 584 22.40 -9.78 26.28
CA ASP A 584 23.68 -9.49 26.91
C ASP A 584 24.26 -8.19 26.39
N THR A 585 24.89 -7.42 27.26
CA THR A 585 25.58 -6.19 26.85
C THR A 585 26.92 -6.03 27.51
N ALA A 586 27.86 -5.39 26.79
CA ALA A 586 29.08 -4.81 27.35
C ALA A 586 29.29 -3.41 26.79
N ALA A 587 29.56 -2.42 27.62
CA ALA A 587 29.66 -1.04 27.21
C ALA A 587 30.79 -0.29 27.96
N GLN A 588 31.42 0.67 27.23
CA GLN A 588 32.41 1.56 27.83
C GLN A 588 32.25 2.98 27.24
N ALA A 589 32.28 4.00 28.09
CA ALA A 589 32.35 5.37 27.63
C ALA A 589 33.77 5.69 27.14
N VAL A 590 33.87 6.36 26.00
CA VAL A 590 35.15 6.76 25.40
C VAL A 590 35.07 8.22 24.93
N THR A 591 36.09 9.01 25.25
CA THR A 591 36.21 10.38 24.79
C THR A 591 37.20 10.42 23.62
N ILE A 592 36.72 10.79 22.44
CA ILE A 592 37.54 10.95 21.25
C ILE A 592 38.06 12.40 21.23
N PRO A 593 39.40 12.61 21.27
CA PRO A 593 39.96 13.99 21.28
C PRO A 593 39.55 14.76 20.02
N ALA A 594 39.31 16.04 20.18
CA ALA A 594 39.00 16.93 19.05
C ALA A 594 40.19 16.96 18.05
N GLY A 595 39.88 16.90 16.76
CA GLY A 595 40.89 16.95 15.70
C GLY A 595 41.60 15.61 15.41
N CYS A 596 41.22 14.51 16.09
CA CYS A 596 41.71 13.19 15.80
C CYS A 596 40.74 12.42 14.89
N SER A 597 41.28 11.64 13.96
CA SER A 597 40.56 10.47 13.43
C SER A 597 40.51 9.40 14.50
N ALA A 598 39.46 8.59 14.52
CA ALA A 598 39.35 7.48 15.47
C ALA A 598 38.81 6.23 14.77
N THR A 599 39.44 5.09 15.03
CA THR A 599 39.08 3.81 14.44
C THR A 599 38.78 2.80 15.55
N LEU A 600 37.59 2.20 15.52
CA LEU A 600 37.28 1.01 16.29
C LEU A 600 37.76 -0.23 15.55
N THR A 601 38.46 -1.10 16.23
CA THR A 601 38.71 -2.48 15.79
C THR A 601 38.33 -3.45 16.91
N TYR A 602 37.92 -4.67 16.55
CA TYR A 602 37.67 -5.78 17.50
C TYR A 602 37.72 -7.10 16.73
N TRP A 603 38.08 -8.16 17.40
CA TRP A 603 38.01 -9.49 16.84
C TRP A 603 36.69 -10.13 17.25
N LEU A 604 35.95 -10.67 16.28
CA LEU A 604 34.63 -11.28 16.45
C LEU A 604 34.66 -12.73 15.96
N HIS A 605 34.21 -13.63 16.81
CA HIS A 605 33.88 -15.02 16.47
C HIS A 605 32.41 -15.26 16.71
N ILE A 606 31.75 -15.89 15.74
CA ILE A 606 30.36 -16.34 15.86
C ILE A 606 30.32 -17.80 15.48
N ASP A 607 29.82 -18.64 16.36
CA ASP A 607 29.40 -20.00 16.04
C ASP A 607 27.93 -20.21 16.39
N THR A 608 27.28 -21.18 15.74
CA THR A 608 25.86 -21.42 15.91
C THR A 608 25.51 -22.89 15.72
N THR A 609 24.57 -23.35 16.51
CA THR A 609 23.86 -24.61 16.31
C THR A 609 22.49 -24.41 15.65
N GLU A 610 22.15 -23.17 15.32
CA GLU A 610 20.91 -22.83 14.58
C GLU A 610 20.89 -23.50 13.21
N ASN A 611 19.81 -24.21 12.92
CA ASN A 611 19.63 -24.92 11.65
C ASN A 611 18.77 -24.12 10.67
N THR A 612 19.13 -22.85 10.46
CA THR A 612 18.43 -21.96 9.52
C THR A 612 19.42 -21.22 8.62
N THR A 613 19.06 -21.05 7.36
CA THR A 613 19.85 -20.30 6.37
C THR A 613 19.27 -18.92 6.04
N THR A 614 18.14 -18.56 6.63
CA THR A 614 17.44 -17.31 6.32
C THR A 614 16.97 -16.56 7.55
N ALA A 615 16.46 -17.24 8.58
CA ALA A 615 16.03 -16.59 9.82
C ALA A 615 17.23 -16.09 10.65
N LYS A 616 17.02 -15.02 11.40
CA LYS A 616 18.01 -14.37 12.27
C LYS A 616 17.47 -14.26 13.69
N PRO A 617 17.21 -15.40 14.36
CA PRO A 617 16.73 -15.37 15.74
C PRO A 617 17.73 -14.73 16.70
N ASP A 618 19.03 -14.84 16.38
CA ASP A 618 20.11 -14.34 17.21
C ASP A 618 20.88 -13.25 16.50
N THR A 619 21.08 -12.15 17.18
CA THR A 619 21.74 -10.97 16.62
C THR A 619 22.85 -10.46 17.53
N PHE A 620 23.89 -9.89 16.92
CA PHE A 620 24.94 -9.17 17.59
C PHE A 620 25.12 -7.79 16.97
N LYS A 621 25.05 -6.74 17.79
CA LYS A 621 25.13 -5.34 17.34
C LYS A 621 26.24 -4.58 18.06
N VAL A 622 26.90 -3.70 17.30
CA VAL A 622 27.89 -2.75 17.83
C VAL A 622 27.36 -1.35 17.60
N GLN A 623 27.14 -0.63 18.67
CA GLN A 623 26.45 0.66 18.64
C GLN A 623 27.23 1.76 19.34
N ILE A 624 27.09 2.97 18.84
CA ILE A 624 27.60 4.21 19.45
C ILE A 624 26.42 4.97 20.03
N LEU A 625 26.48 5.29 21.30
CA LEU A 625 25.41 5.99 22.01
C LEU A 625 25.92 7.35 22.55
N ASN A 626 25.01 8.30 22.68
CA ASN A 626 25.28 9.54 23.38
C ASN A 626 25.20 9.38 24.91
N SER A 627 25.47 10.44 25.65
CA SER A 627 25.45 10.44 27.13
C SER A 627 24.05 10.18 27.73
N SER A 628 22.97 10.34 26.96
CA SER A 628 21.60 10.01 27.38
C SER A 628 21.22 8.56 27.07
N GLY A 629 22.10 7.77 26.44
CA GLY A 629 21.83 6.39 26.06
C GLY A 629 21.13 6.23 24.73
N THR A 630 20.95 7.31 23.95
CA THR A 630 20.35 7.25 22.61
C THR A 630 21.37 6.74 21.61
N VAL A 631 20.98 5.78 20.76
CA VAL A 631 21.83 5.25 19.69
C VAL A 631 22.05 6.32 18.62
N LEU A 632 23.32 6.68 18.40
CA LEU A 632 23.76 7.59 17.37
C LEU A 632 24.05 6.85 16.04
N ALA A 633 24.64 5.65 16.16
CA ALA A 633 24.92 4.79 15.01
C ALA A 633 24.99 3.32 15.42
N THR A 634 24.65 2.42 14.48
CA THR A 634 24.99 1.00 14.55
C THR A 634 26.13 0.77 13.56
N VAL A 635 27.32 0.49 14.11
CA VAL A 635 28.57 0.36 13.33
C VAL A 635 28.95 -1.10 13.03
N GLY A 636 28.18 -2.06 13.58
CA GLY A 636 28.28 -3.48 13.28
C GLY A 636 26.94 -4.17 13.54
N SER A 637 26.54 -5.07 12.65
CA SER A 637 25.30 -5.85 12.78
C SER A 637 25.51 -7.23 12.19
N PHE A 638 25.38 -8.23 13.03
CA PHE A 638 25.67 -9.65 12.73
C PHE A 638 24.53 -10.52 13.27
N SER A 639 24.50 -11.79 12.87
CA SER A 639 23.52 -12.77 13.29
C SER A 639 24.12 -14.19 13.25
N ASN A 640 23.34 -15.19 13.64
CA ASN A 640 23.65 -16.60 13.42
C ASN A 640 24.12 -16.91 11.98
N LEU A 641 23.66 -16.18 10.99
CA LEU A 641 24.05 -16.36 9.58
C LEU A 641 25.49 -15.89 9.27
N ASN A 642 26.15 -15.25 10.22
CA ASN A 642 27.55 -14.82 10.11
C ASN A 642 28.52 -15.77 10.82
N ALA A 643 28.07 -16.96 11.22
CA ALA A 643 28.92 -17.96 11.86
C ALA A 643 30.09 -18.37 10.96
N GLY A 644 31.25 -18.57 11.57
CA GLY A 644 32.49 -18.92 10.90
C GLY A 644 33.47 -19.67 11.81
N SER A 645 34.53 -20.27 11.23
CA SER A 645 35.44 -21.17 11.94
C SER A 645 36.51 -20.48 12.80
N GLY A 646 36.31 -19.24 13.19
CA GLY A 646 37.26 -18.51 14.04
C GLY A 646 37.07 -17.00 14.02
N TYR A 647 37.98 -16.32 14.69
CA TYR A 647 37.92 -14.87 14.80
C TYR A 647 38.16 -14.14 13.46
N SER A 648 37.40 -13.12 13.21
CA SER A 648 37.59 -12.16 12.11
C SER A 648 37.67 -10.74 12.67
N GLN A 649 38.63 -9.96 12.18
CA GLN A 649 38.76 -8.57 12.61
C GLN A 649 37.67 -7.70 11.95
N GLN A 650 37.00 -6.92 12.76
CA GLN A 650 36.02 -5.93 12.34
C GLN A 650 36.59 -4.53 12.55
N THR A 651 36.17 -3.59 11.71
CA THR A 651 36.66 -2.21 11.75
C THR A 651 35.53 -1.24 11.50
N ALA A 652 35.50 -0.12 12.24
CA ALA A 652 34.56 0.97 12.02
C ALA A 652 35.21 2.35 12.26
N ASP A 653 34.86 3.34 11.42
CA ASP A 653 35.33 4.71 11.59
C ASP A 653 34.44 5.44 12.61
N LEU A 654 35.09 6.00 13.64
CA LEU A 654 34.46 6.79 14.69
C LEU A 654 34.90 8.29 14.65
N SER A 655 35.55 8.72 13.60
CA SER A 655 36.08 10.09 13.47
C SER A 655 34.97 11.16 13.53
N ALA A 656 33.73 10.79 13.18
CA ALA A 656 32.55 11.66 13.31
C ALA A 656 32.28 12.11 14.75
N TYR A 657 32.83 11.42 15.73
CA TYR A 657 32.62 11.71 17.16
C TYR A 657 33.85 12.43 17.81
N ALA A 658 34.77 12.97 16.98
CA ALA A 658 35.90 13.77 17.48
C ALA A 658 35.40 14.95 18.35
N GLY A 659 36.03 15.12 19.52
CA GLY A 659 35.62 16.12 20.51
C GLY A 659 34.43 15.72 21.40
N GLN A 660 33.91 14.48 21.25
CA GLN A 660 32.75 14.02 21.99
C GLN A 660 33.12 12.84 22.92
N THR A 661 32.34 12.71 24.00
CA THR A 661 32.30 11.48 24.81
C THR A 661 31.08 10.67 24.35
N VAL A 662 31.34 9.45 23.86
CA VAL A 662 30.31 8.50 23.41
C VAL A 662 30.44 7.19 24.16
N THR A 663 29.40 6.39 24.17
CA THR A 663 29.43 5.03 24.72
C THR A 663 29.49 4.03 23.58
N LEU A 664 30.57 3.25 23.52
CA LEU A 664 30.66 2.06 22.70
C LEU A 664 29.89 0.93 23.42
N LYS A 665 28.92 0.32 22.74
CA LYS A 665 28.10 -0.75 23.29
C LYS A 665 28.04 -1.94 22.33
N PHE A 666 28.37 -3.12 22.86
CA PHE A 666 28.12 -4.40 22.23
C PHE A 666 26.85 -5.00 22.82
N THR A 667 26.01 -5.59 21.98
CA THR A 667 24.74 -6.19 22.40
C THR A 667 24.52 -7.48 21.63
N GLY A 668 24.47 -8.60 22.35
CA GLY A 668 23.97 -9.88 21.86
C GLY A 668 22.51 -10.05 22.28
N ALA A 669 21.67 -10.53 21.38
CA ALA A 669 20.28 -10.85 21.67
C ALA A 669 19.91 -12.19 21.04
N GLU A 670 19.41 -13.09 21.87
CA GLU A 670 18.81 -14.38 21.52
C GLU A 670 17.30 -14.24 21.69
N THR A 671 16.52 -14.49 20.64
CA THR A 671 15.10 -14.14 20.63
C THR A 671 14.17 -15.35 20.63
N ASP A 672 14.69 -16.53 20.31
CA ASP A 672 13.89 -17.74 20.29
C ASP A 672 14.18 -18.68 21.48
N THR A 673 13.40 -19.75 21.56
CA THR A 673 13.50 -20.79 22.58
C THR A 673 13.57 -22.18 21.93
N ASN A 674 13.93 -22.25 20.66
CA ASN A 674 13.86 -23.49 19.86
C ASN A 674 15.02 -24.45 20.11
N GLY A 675 15.94 -24.08 21.02
CA GLY A 675 17.04 -24.96 21.49
C GLY A 675 18.31 -24.90 20.63
N GLY A 676 18.34 -24.07 19.57
CA GLY A 676 19.56 -23.63 18.91
C GLY A 676 20.29 -22.60 19.78
N THR A 677 21.59 -22.45 19.61
CA THR A 677 22.42 -21.48 20.32
C THR A 677 23.30 -20.74 19.33
N THR A 678 23.51 -19.46 19.54
CA THR A 678 24.51 -18.68 18.81
C THR A 678 25.41 -17.97 19.80
N ASN A 679 26.69 -18.33 19.80
CA ASN A 679 27.70 -17.63 20.58
C ASN A 679 28.23 -16.47 19.75
N SER A 680 28.31 -15.28 20.34
CA SER A 680 29.00 -14.12 19.77
C SER A 680 30.11 -13.74 20.75
N VAL A 681 31.35 -13.96 20.38
CA VAL A 681 32.49 -13.71 21.23
C VAL A 681 33.38 -12.64 20.65
N ILE A 682 33.68 -11.61 21.42
CA ILE A 682 34.62 -10.57 21.01
C ILE A 682 35.84 -10.52 21.91
N ASP A 683 36.96 -10.14 21.31
CA ASP A 683 38.22 -9.97 22.01
C ASP A 683 39.07 -8.86 21.35
N ASP A 684 40.16 -8.46 21.99
CA ASP A 684 41.15 -7.50 21.46
C ASP A 684 40.50 -6.26 20.83
N THR A 685 39.61 -5.60 21.59
CA THR A 685 38.96 -4.37 21.15
C THR A 685 39.91 -3.18 21.20
N ALA A 686 39.81 -2.27 20.27
CA ALA A 686 40.57 -1.01 20.30
C ALA A 686 39.80 0.14 19.72
N VAL A 687 39.91 1.31 20.35
CA VAL A 687 39.57 2.61 19.70
C VAL A 687 40.86 3.39 19.65
N THR A 688 41.46 3.46 18.48
CA THR A 688 42.74 4.12 18.25
C THR A 688 42.57 5.43 17.54
N THR A 689 43.29 6.48 17.98
CA THR A 689 43.34 7.79 17.35
C THR A 689 44.56 7.97 16.46
N SER A 690 44.41 8.71 15.39
CA SER A 690 45.50 9.09 14.47
C SER A 690 45.32 10.50 13.92
#